data_070c836166c5a66aa0657a65a3163e22
#
_entry.id   070c836166c5a66aa0657a65a3163e22
#
_cell.length_a   1.000
_cell.length_b   1.000
_cell.length_c   1.000
_cell.angle_alpha   90.00
_cell.angle_beta   90.00
_cell.angle_gamma   90.00
#
_symmetry.space_group_name_H-M   'P 1'
#
loop_
_entity.id
_entity.type
_entity.pdbx_description
1 polymer ?
#
loop_
_entity_poly.entity_id
_entity_poly.type
_entity_poly.pdbx_seq_one_letter_code
_entity_poly.pdbx_strand_id
1 'polypeptide(L)'
;MQGGTLWNGQFYTEGFYHQWMSLFNRVQQKGINEVYEEAAYTWFNRLCAIRILQKNNLCSPVLQYADAARTPVIVDQARQGHLPPMKEDLRQRVIELLDDDTKVTEQFALLITAWCHDNPIINQCFGSMADYTELLLPNNILTKGGFVDMLNHTEFITDEDFQSPELIGWLYQFYISERKDEVFAKKGKFEADEIPAATQIFTPNWIVKYMVQNTVGRIYLDNNPYETALQKKWQYLVEPSEKTPAENILRYEELTDLKVADLACGSGHILNECFDLLYDLYIAEGYGRGEAIENIFQHNLTGVDIDNRAKQLATFALLLKACQKDASFADAHCLPHVLAMPKLWDEEKNGLVREFLPHFFLGQENQTHVNELIACFDLMQHADSLGSIMKFELSDSTRLLVKQTVEYWHNQEFVPEAISAQFPAFELILALTEKYHALVMNPPYMGAGSMNEVLSKYVKKNYSNSKTDLMAVFMEVCILHLYEKGKYGMINLPSWLFLSSFEVLRKDLISNYHIDSLLHMGRGIFGIDWGSTVFVVTKTKSKTKGIYFKLHERNFQHIYFTHIGQLFLQVQKNHELKYDFTTYRDEDVTNIDVYNFKHSDNGLKLYFEANQSDFEKIPGCPIGYWASPNILRIFISNLALSAVCSPTQGLAT
;
A
#
# COMPACT_ATOMS: atom_id res chain seq x y z
N MET A 1 26.16 -41.97 -1.78
CA MET A 1 25.09 -42.13 -0.79
C MET A 1 24.25 -40.86 -0.86
N GLN A 2 23.00 -40.94 -1.27
CA GLN A 2 22.10 -39.83 -1.22
C GLN A 2 21.82 -39.55 0.27
N GLY A 3 22.10 -38.33 0.74
CA GLY A 3 21.86 -37.91 2.10
C GLY A 3 20.35 -37.97 2.41
N GLY A 4 19.99 -38.60 3.51
CA GLY A 4 18.63 -38.71 3.99
C GLY A 4 18.56 -39.33 5.37
N THR A 5 17.42 -39.21 6.04
CA THR A 5 17.21 -39.66 7.44
C THR A 5 16.12 -40.71 7.50
N LEU A 6 16.37 -41.77 8.30
CA LEU A 6 15.36 -42.81 8.59
C LEU A 6 14.63 -42.42 9.90
N TRP A 7 13.31 -42.24 9.84
CA TRP A 7 12.49 -41.95 11.01
C TRP A 7 11.24 -42.83 11.02
N ASN A 8 10.96 -43.48 12.11
CA ASN A 8 9.86 -44.44 12.26
C ASN A 8 9.80 -45.50 11.16
N GLY A 9 10.99 -45.97 10.64
CA GLY A 9 11.07 -46.97 9.59
C GLY A 9 10.85 -46.45 8.16
N GLN A 10 10.63 -45.14 8.01
CA GLN A 10 10.43 -44.49 6.72
C GLN A 10 11.65 -43.62 6.38
N PHE A 11 12.11 -43.70 5.14
CA PHE A 11 13.23 -42.90 4.65
C PHE A 11 12.71 -41.51 4.17
N TYR A 12 13.37 -40.46 4.61
CA TYR A 12 13.09 -39.07 4.21
C TYR A 12 14.34 -38.50 3.52
N THR A 13 14.12 -37.74 2.44
CA THR A 13 15.18 -37.05 1.71
C THR A 13 15.83 -35.94 2.56
N GLU A 14 17.05 -35.53 2.20
CA GLU A 14 17.76 -34.44 2.85
C GLU A 14 16.95 -33.12 2.77
N GLY A 15 16.30 -32.85 1.65
CA GLY A 15 15.41 -31.70 1.48
C GLY A 15 14.25 -31.66 2.48
N PHE A 16 13.57 -32.81 2.67
CA PHE A 16 12.52 -32.93 3.68
C PHE A 16 13.06 -32.72 5.11
N TYR A 17 14.25 -33.24 5.41
CA TYR A 17 14.87 -33.01 6.72
C TYR A 17 15.15 -31.53 6.98
N HIS A 18 15.63 -30.78 5.98
CA HIS A 18 15.84 -29.34 6.09
C HIS A 18 14.52 -28.56 6.30
N GLN A 19 13.48 -28.89 5.56
CA GLN A 19 12.15 -28.30 5.75
C GLN A 19 11.62 -28.58 7.18
N TRP A 20 11.77 -29.83 7.64
CA TRP A 20 11.33 -30.22 8.98
C TRP A 20 12.13 -29.51 10.08
N MET A 21 13.45 -29.39 9.92
CA MET A 21 14.30 -28.65 10.86
C MET A 21 13.96 -27.15 10.88
N SER A 22 13.67 -26.58 9.72
CA SER A 22 13.18 -25.19 9.59
C SER A 22 11.87 -25.01 10.34
N LEU A 23 10.90 -25.92 10.16
CA LEU A 23 9.64 -25.94 10.90
C LEU A 23 9.87 -26.02 12.41
N PHE A 24 10.70 -26.96 12.85
CA PHE A 24 11.01 -27.15 14.27
C PHE A 24 11.63 -25.89 14.90
N ASN A 25 12.63 -25.32 14.25
CA ASN A 25 13.27 -24.08 14.70
C ASN A 25 12.28 -22.91 14.75
N ARG A 26 11.41 -22.80 13.74
CA ARG A 26 10.40 -21.73 13.70
C ARG A 26 9.38 -21.86 14.85
N VAL A 27 8.93 -23.08 15.12
CA VAL A 27 8.02 -23.34 16.26
C VAL A 27 8.70 -23.02 17.60
N GLN A 28 10.00 -23.32 17.74
CA GLN A 28 10.74 -22.94 18.95
C GLN A 28 10.90 -21.43 19.13
N GLN A 29 11.05 -20.69 18.03
CA GLN A 29 11.23 -19.22 18.07
C GLN A 29 9.93 -18.47 18.25
N LYS A 30 8.84 -18.88 17.61
CA LYS A 30 7.60 -18.12 17.50
C LYS A 30 6.39 -18.76 18.18
N GLY A 31 6.49 -20.04 18.50
CA GLY A 31 5.36 -20.83 18.98
C GLY A 31 4.50 -21.42 17.86
N ILE A 32 3.72 -22.43 18.22
CA ILE A 32 2.97 -23.24 17.24
C ILE A 32 1.84 -22.46 16.56
N ASN A 33 1.17 -21.57 17.29
CA ASN A 33 0.03 -20.80 16.76
C ASN A 33 0.47 -19.82 15.68
N GLU A 34 1.60 -19.11 15.87
CA GLU A 34 2.11 -18.21 14.84
C GLU A 34 2.57 -18.94 13.59
N VAL A 35 3.12 -20.14 13.75
CA VAL A 35 3.53 -20.98 12.60
C VAL A 35 2.31 -21.47 11.82
N TYR A 36 1.22 -21.82 12.49
CA TYR A 36 -0.05 -22.15 11.82
C TYR A 36 -0.63 -20.96 11.05
N GLU A 37 -0.61 -19.77 11.64
CA GLU A 37 -1.06 -18.54 10.97
C GLU A 37 -0.20 -18.23 9.73
N GLU A 38 1.12 -18.35 9.83
CA GLU A 38 2.03 -18.15 8.71
C GLU A 38 1.72 -19.14 7.56
N ALA A 39 1.50 -20.41 7.89
CA ALA A 39 1.18 -21.43 6.89
C ALA A 39 -0.21 -21.24 6.28
N ALA A 40 -1.23 -20.99 7.11
CA ALA A 40 -2.59 -20.74 6.65
C ALA A 40 -2.65 -19.55 5.70
N TYR A 41 -1.99 -18.45 6.07
CA TYR A 41 -1.88 -17.25 5.24
C TYR A 41 -1.20 -17.53 3.90
N THR A 42 -0.09 -18.27 3.93
CA THR A 42 0.67 -18.62 2.72
C THR A 42 -0.18 -19.40 1.73
N TRP A 43 -0.86 -20.43 2.20
CA TRP A 43 -1.72 -21.27 1.35
C TRP A 43 -2.98 -20.54 0.91
N PHE A 44 -3.58 -19.73 1.78
CA PHE A 44 -4.71 -18.90 1.41
C PHE A 44 -4.37 -18.01 0.20
N ASN A 45 -3.27 -17.27 0.28
CA ASN A 45 -2.88 -16.34 -0.80
C ASN A 45 -2.52 -17.09 -2.09
N ARG A 46 -1.75 -18.16 -2.01
CA ARG A 46 -1.38 -18.96 -3.20
C ARG A 46 -2.62 -19.53 -3.89
N LEU A 47 -3.53 -20.14 -3.16
CA LEU A 47 -4.73 -20.75 -3.74
C LEU A 47 -5.70 -19.69 -4.30
N CYS A 48 -5.88 -18.57 -3.61
CA CYS A 48 -6.65 -17.43 -4.14
C CYS A 48 -6.00 -16.87 -5.42
N ALA A 49 -4.68 -16.66 -5.42
CA ALA A 49 -3.96 -16.17 -6.58
C ALA A 49 -4.07 -17.12 -7.77
N ILE A 50 -3.96 -18.43 -7.57
CA ILE A 50 -4.17 -19.44 -8.63
C ILE A 50 -5.57 -19.31 -9.23
N ARG A 51 -6.60 -19.14 -8.38
CA ARG A 51 -7.98 -18.97 -8.86
C ARG A 51 -8.14 -17.68 -9.65
N ILE A 52 -7.52 -16.59 -9.21
CA ILE A 52 -7.50 -15.30 -9.92
C ILE A 52 -6.79 -15.46 -11.28
N LEU A 53 -5.62 -16.08 -11.32
CA LEU A 53 -4.89 -16.32 -12.57
C LEU A 53 -5.71 -17.17 -13.54
N GLN A 54 -6.36 -18.22 -13.05
CA GLN A 54 -7.24 -19.06 -13.86
C GLN A 54 -8.39 -18.25 -14.50
N LYS A 55 -9.05 -17.38 -13.71
CA LYS A 55 -10.19 -16.58 -14.22
C LYS A 55 -9.74 -15.46 -15.16
N ASN A 56 -8.48 -15.10 -15.14
CA ASN A 56 -7.83 -14.20 -16.10
C ASN A 56 -7.21 -14.96 -17.30
N ASN A 57 -7.41 -16.27 -17.44
CA ASN A 57 -6.84 -17.12 -18.50
C ASN A 57 -5.30 -17.11 -18.54
N LEU A 58 -4.64 -16.90 -17.39
CA LEU A 58 -3.18 -16.86 -17.25
C LEU A 58 -2.60 -18.21 -16.78
N CYS A 59 -3.43 -19.16 -16.41
CA CYS A 59 -3.03 -20.52 -16.12
C CYS A 59 -4.15 -21.53 -16.38
N SER A 60 -3.79 -22.84 -16.45
CA SER A 60 -4.75 -23.93 -16.53
C SER A 60 -5.59 -24.07 -15.24
N PRO A 61 -6.78 -24.73 -15.32
CA PRO A 61 -7.70 -24.83 -14.17
C PRO A 61 -7.29 -25.88 -13.14
N VAL A 62 -6.09 -25.78 -12.59
CA VAL A 62 -5.45 -26.80 -11.70
C VAL A 62 -6.22 -27.09 -10.42
N LEU A 63 -7.00 -26.14 -9.89
CA LEU A 63 -7.79 -26.30 -8.67
C LEU A 63 -9.21 -26.82 -8.91
N GLN A 64 -9.71 -26.80 -10.16
CA GLN A 64 -11.06 -27.28 -10.46
C GLN A 64 -11.13 -28.81 -10.26
N TYR A 65 -12.33 -29.30 -10.02
CA TYR A 65 -12.57 -30.74 -9.93
C TYR A 65 -12.82 -31.33 -11.32
N ALA A 66 -12.11 -32.40 -11.63
CA ALA A 66 -12.26 -33.15 -12.88
C ALA A 66 -13.48 -34.11 -12.84
N ASP A 67 -13.90 -34.51 -11.62
CA ASP A 67 -14.94 -35.52 -11.42
C ASP A 67 -15.82 -35.22 -10.18
N ALA A 68 -16.85 -36.04 -10.01
CA ALA A 68 -17.77 -36.01 -8.87
C ALA A 68 -17.10 -36.45 -7.55
N ALA A 69 -15.98 -37.16 -7.60
CA ALA A 69 -15.20 -37.56 -6.43
C ALA A 69 -14.33 -36.43 -5.89
N ARG A 70 -14.36 -35.24 -6.54
CA ARG A 70 -13.57 -34.04 -6.22
C ARG A 70 -12.08 -34.23 -6.41
N THR A 71 -11.70 -34.98 -7.43
CA THR A 71 -10.31 -35.07 -7.87
C THR A 71 -9.93 -33.76 -8.55
N PRO A 72 -8.92 -32.98 -8.05
CA PRO A 72 -8.46 -31.78 -8.71
C PRO A 72 -7.89 -32.10 -10.10
N VAL A 73 -8.08 -31.19 -11.06
CA VAL A 73 -7.57 -31.34 -12.43
C VAL A 73 -6.07 -31.62 -12.47
N ILE A 74 -5.28 -30.99 -11.59
CA ILE A 74 -3.83 -31.23 -11.50
C ILE A 74 -3.51 -32.69 -11.16
N VAL A 75 -4.32 -33.34 -10.32
CA VAL A 75 -4.16 -34.75 -9.95
C VAL A 75 -4.58 -35.66 -11.11
N ASP A 76 -5.70 -35.34 -11.77
CA ASP A 76 -6.19 -36.08 -12.92
C ASP A 76 -5.18 -36.01 -14.07
N GLN A 77 -4.62 -34.85 -14.38
CA GLN A 77 -3.56 -34.67 -15.38
C GLN A 77 -2.30 -35.46 -15.02
N ALA A 78 -1.89 -35.48 -13.73
CA ALA A 78 -0.74 -36.25 -13.28
C ALA A 78 -0.96 -37.75 -13.48
N ARG A 79 -2.17 -38.29 -13.24
CA ARG A 79 -2.53 -39.70 -13.52
C ARG A 79 -2.50 -40.04 -15.03
N GLN A 80 -2.71 -39.02 -15.88
CA GLN A 80 -2.54 -39.15 -17.33
C GLN A 80 -1.11 -38.97 -17.81
N GLY A 81 -0.14 -38.80 -16.90
CA GLY A 81 1.29 -38.64 -17.18
C GLY A 81 1.74 -37.18 -17.37
N HIS A 82 0.88 -36.20 -17.15
CA HIS A 82 1.24 -34.78 -17.25
C HIS A 82 1.60 -34.23 -15.86
N LEU A 83 2.88 -34.30 -15.51
CA LEU A 83 3.42 -33.82 -14.24
C LEU A 83 4.01 -32.41 -14.40
N PRO A 84 3.80 -31.47 -13.44
CA PRO A 84 4.55 -30.24 -13.42
C PRO A 84 6.06 -30.53 -13.28
N PRO A 85 6.94 -29.62 -13.75
CA PRO A 85 8.37 -29.71 -13.52
C PRO A 85 8.70 -29.83 -12.04
N MET A 86 9.52 -30.83 -11.68
CA MET A 86 9.92 -31.07 -10.30
C MET A 86 11.23 -31.89 -10.24
N LYS A 87 11.85 -31.89 -9.06
CA LYS A 87 13.05 -32.72 -8.82
C LYS A 87 12.73 -34.21 -8.95
N GLU A 88 13.70 -35.01 -9.38
CA GLU A 88 13.48 -36.43 -9.69
C GLU A 88 13.05 -37.27 -8.47
N ASP A 89 13.58 -36.98 -7.29
CA ASP A 89 13.16 -37.62 -6.03
C ASP A 89 11.69 -37.35 -5.67
N LEU A 90 11.22 -36.11 -5.88
CA LEU A 90 9.83 -35.75 -5.70
C LEU A 90 8.94 -36.42 -6.75
N ARG A 91 9.41 -36.46 -8.00
CA ARG A 91 8.69 -37.08 -9.11
C ARG A 91 8.41 -38.56 -8.86
N GLN A 92 9.41 -39.30 -8.41
CA GLN A 92 9.26 -40.73 -8.07
C GLN A 92 8.23 -40.92 -6.95
N ARG A 93 8.31 -40.09 -5.90
CA ARG A 93 7.35 -40.14 -4.80
C ARG A 93 5.93 -39.85 -5.26
N VAL A 94 5.74 -38.89 -6.16
CA VAL A 94 4.42 -38.57 -6.74
C VAL A 94 3.91 -39.80 -7.52
N ILE A 95 4.70 -40.38 -8.41
CA ILE A 95 4.34 -41.56 -9.22
C ILE A 95 3.91 -42.73 -8.34
N GLU A 96 4.65 -43.04 -7.26
CA GLU A 96 4.29 -44.08 -6.30
C GLU A 96 2.95 -43.85 -5.60
N LEU A 97 2.57 -42.56 -5.40
CA LEU A 97 1.32 -42.21 -4.75
C LEU A 97 0.11 -42.17 -5.71
N LEU A 98 0.32 -41.95 -7.02
CA LEU A 98 -0.77 -41.79 -7.99
C LEU A 98 -1.67 -43.01 -8.14
N ASP A 99 -1.18 -44.23 -7.84
CA ASP A 99 -1.96 -45.47 -7.90
C ASP A 99 -2.86 -45.68 -6.69
N ASP A 100 -2.80 -44.82 -5.65
CA ASP A 100 -3.59 -44.94 -4.43
C ASP A 100 -4.66 -43.84 -4.35
N ASP A 101 -5.89 -44.17 -4.75
CA ASP A 101 -7.02 -43.27 -4.72
C ASP A 101 -7.41 -42.75 -3.32
N THR A 102 -6.94 -43.37 -2.25
CA THR A 102 -7.17 -42.92 -0.88
C THR A 102 -6.26 -41.76 -0.49
N LYS A 103 -5.23 -41.46 -1.28
CA LYS A 103 -4.21 -40.45 -1.00
C LYS A 103 -4.29 -39.19 -1.90
N VAL A 104 -5.49 -38.89 -2.40
CA VAL A 104 -5.70 -37.73 -3.32
C VAL A 104 -5.20 -36.42 -2.71
N THR A 105 -5.38 -36.22 -1.40
CA THR A 105 -4.91 -34.99 -0.73
C THR A 105 -3.38 -34.92 -0.68
N GLU A 106 -2.68 -36.04 -0.43
CA GLU A 106 -1.20 -36.10 -0.47
C GLU A 106 -0.67 -35.88 -1.90
N GLN A 107 -1.31 -36.50 -2.90
CA GLN A 107 -1.01 -36.29 -4.32
C GLN A 107 -1.18 -34.80 -4.68
N PHE A 108 -2.29 -34.19 -4.31
CA PHE A 108 -2.57 -32.77 -4.53
C PHE A 108 -1.52 -31.88 -3.87
N ALA A 109 -1.16 -32.13 -2.61
CA ALA A 109 -0.19 -31.32 -1.88
C ALA A 109 1.17 -31.26 -2.59
N LEU A 110 1.68 -32.40 -3.05
CA LEU A 110 2.97 -32.46 -3.75
C LEU A 110 2.89 -31.79 -5.14
N LEU A 111 1.81 -32.04 -5.87
CA LEU A 111 1.63 -31.51 -7.23
C LEU A 111 1.39 -30.00 -7.22
N ILE A 112 0.55 -29.49 -6.30
CA ILE A 112 0.28 -28.05 -6.24
C ILE A 112 1.50 -27.26 -5.76
N THR A 113 2.29 -27.81 -4.85
CA THR A 113 3.55 -27.22 -4.42
C THR A 113 4.53 -27.14 -5.60
N ALA A 114 4.73 -28.21 -6.34
CA ALA A 114 5.60 -28.24 -7.53
C ALA A 114 5.10 -27.24 -8.60
N TRP A 115 3.79 -27.19 -8.83
CA TRP A 115 3.18 -26.23 -9.76
C TRP A 115 3.39 -24.77 -9.32
N CYS A 116 3.27 -24.46 -8.03
CA CYS A 116 3.54 -23.12 -7.50
C CYS A 116 4.99 -22.69 -7.71
N HIS A 117 5.94 -23.61 -7.61
CA HIS A 117 7.35 -23.32 -7.89
C HIS A 117 7.64 -23.12 -9.38
N ASP A 118 6.91 -23.81 -10.26
CA ASP A 118 7.08 -23.71 -11.72
C ASP A 118 6.35 -22.49 -12.32
N ASN A 119 5.22 -22.09 -11.76
CA ASN A 119 4.48 -20.95 -12.28
C ASN A 119 5.21 -19.62 -12.00
N PRO A 120 5.61 -18.84 -13.04
CA PRO A 120 6.45 -17.67 -12.85
C PRO A 120 5.83 -16.62 -11.94
N ILE A 121 4.54 -16.31 -12.09
CA ILE A 121 3.85 -15.29 -11.29
C ILE A 121 3.78 -15.72 -9.82
N ILE A 122 3.34 -16.97 -9.57
CA ILE A 122 3.21 -17.48 -8.19
C ILE A 122 4.57 -17.59 -7.53
N ASN A 123 5.58 -18.09 -8.25
CA ASN A 123 6.93 -18.22 -7.71
C ASN A 123 7.54 -16.86 -7.37
N GLN A 124 7.47 -15.88 -8.25
CA GLN A 124 8.03 -14.55 -8.02
C GLN A 124 7.29 -13.77 -6.90
N CYS A 125 5.97 -13.90 -6.83
CA CYS A 125 5.19 -13.17 -5.82
C CYS A 125 5.20 -13.86 -4.44
N PHE A 126 5.15 -15.22 -4.39
CA PHE A 126 4.93 -15.97 -3.16
C PHE A 126 5.98 -17.08 -2.91
N GLY A 127 6.94 -17.27 -3.82
CA GLY A 127 7.85 -18.41 -3.82
C GLY A 127 8.92 -18.40 -2.72
N SER A 128 9.34 -17.22 -2.26
CA SER A 128 10.41 -17.08 -1.25
C SER A 128 9.93 -17.27 0.20
N MET A 129 8.73 -17.77 0.42
CA MET A 129 8.25 -18.08 1.77
C MET A 129 8.95 -19.32 2.32
N ALA A 130 9.04 -19.41 3.65
CA ALA A 130 9.77 -20.47 4.31
C ALA A 130 9.28 -21.86 3.86
N ASP A 131 10.19 -22.70 3.39
CA ASP A 131 9.94 -24.05 2.87
C ASP A 131 9.05 -24.92 3.78
N TYR A 132 9.09 -24.69 5.09
CA TYR A 132 8.31 -25.46 6.06
C TYR A 132 6.80 -25.26 5.93
N THR A 133 6.32 -24.15 5.37
CA THR A 133 4.88 -23.91 5.18
C THR A 133 4.26 -24.91 4.21
N GLU A 134 5.06 -25.48 3.31
CA GLU A 134 4.66 -26.50 2.35
C GLU A 134 4.30 -27.82 3.03
N LEU A 135 4.89 -28.11 4.18
CA LEU A 135 4.55 -29.29 5.00
C LEU A 135 3.20 -29.16 5.72
N LEU A 136 2.63 -27.97 5.77
CA LEU A 136 1.46 -27.63 6.59
C LEU A 136 0.18 -27.43 5.76
N LEU A 137 0.10 -27.98 4.55
CA LEU A 137 -1.17 -27.97 3.80
C LEU A 137 -2.21 -28.82 4.55
N PRO A 138 -3.42 -28.28 4.83
CA PRO A 138 -4.42 -28.99 5.62
C PRO A 138 -4.90 -30.28 4.94
N ASN A 139 -5.00 -31.38 5.69
CA ASN A 139 -5.46 -32.66 5.16
C ASN A 139 -6.93 -32.65 4.69
N ASN A 140 -7.75 -31.69 5.16
CA ASN A 140 -9.14 -31.52 4.77
C ASN A 140 -9.33 -30.52 3.63
N ILE A 141 -8.28 -30.06 2.97
CA ILE A 141 -8.31 -28.99 1.97
C ILE A 141 -9.26 -29.30 0.79
N LEU A 142 -9.37 -30.57 0.39
CA LEU A 142 -10.21 -31.05 -0.71
C LEU A 142 -11.58 -31.57 -0.26
N THR A 143 -11.84 -31.67 1.05
CA THR A 143 -13.11 -32.19 1.55
C THR A 143 -14.27 -31.24 1.26
N LYS A 144 -15.50 -31.72 1.36
CA LYS A 144 -16.68 -30.86 1.25
C LYS A 144 -16.64 -29.76 2.31
N GLY A 145 -16.69 -28.48 1.88
CA GLY A 145 -16.50 -27.32 2.73
C GLY A 145 -15.05 -27.04 3.08
N GLY A 146 -14.10 -27.77 2.52
CA GLY A 146 -12.68 -27.42 2.57
C GLY A 146 -12.38 -26.22 1.65
N PHE A 147 -11.20 -25.62 1.80
CA PHE A 147 -10.93 -24.33 1.15
C PHE A 147 -10.95 -24.39 -0.38
N VAL A 148 -10.43 -25.46 -1.01
CA VAL A 148 -10.52 -25.65 -2.46
C VAL A 148 -11.96 -25.84 -2.93
N ASP A 149 -12.78 -26.55 -2.15
CA ASP A 149 -14.21 -26.71 -2.43
C ASP A 149 -14.94 -25.35 -2.35
N MET A 150 -14.64 -24.54 -1.34
CA MET A 150 -15.18 -23.19 -1.23
C MET A 150 -14.78 -22.29 -2.41
N LEU A 151 -13.51 -22.30 -2.83
CA LEU A 151 -13.06 -21.53 -4.00
C LEU A 151 -13.74 -21.95 -5.31
N ASN A 152 -14.11 -23.22 -5.45
CA ASN A 152 -14.77 -23.73 -6.65
C ASN A 152 -16.29 -23.51 -6.67
N HIS A 153 -16.93 -23.40 -5.51
CA HIS A 153 -18.40 -23.36 -5.39
C HIS A 153 -18.90 -22.09 -4.66
N THR A 154 -18.09 -21.04 -4.53
CA THR A 154 -18.57 -19.79 -3.91
C THR A 154 -19.66 -19.14 -4.75
N GLU A 155 -20.77 -18.79 -4.11
CA GLU A 155 -21.86 -17.99 -4.70
C GLU A 155 -21.72 -16.49 -4.40
N PHE A 156 -20.84 -16.14 -3.44
CA PHE A 156 -20.64 -14.76 -2.98
C PHE A 156 -19.59 -13.98 -3.75
N ILE A 157 -18.64 -14.68 -4.38
CA ILE A 157 -17.58 -14.08 -5.20
C ILE A 157 -17.81 -14.56 -6.64
N THR A 158 -18.11 -13.63 -7.53
CA THR A 158 -18.42 -13.95 -8.94
C THR A 158 -17.14 -14.21 -9.72
N ASP A 159 -17.29 -14.76 -10.92
CA ASP A 159 -16.17 -14.93 -11.85
C ASP A 159 -15.56 -13.58 -12.27
N GLU A 160 -16.36 -12.51 -12.33
CA GLU A 160 -15.92 -11.15 -12.62
C GLU A 160 -15.10 -10.59 -11.45
N ASP A 161 -15.52 -10.85 -10.20
CA ASP A 161 -14.74 -10.45 -9.02
C ASP A 161 -13.35 -11.11 -9.03
N PHE A 162 -13.25 -12.40 -9.40
CA PHE A 162 -11.98 -13.11 -9.54
C PHE A 162 -11.10 -12.56 -10.69
N GLN A 163 -11.62 -11.76 -11.59
CA GLN A 163 -10.80 -11.06 -12.60
C GLN A 163 -10.18 -9.77 -12.07
N SER A 164 -10.70 -9.25 -10.96
CA SER A 164 -10.21 -7.98 -10.38
C SER A 164 -8.85 -8.13 -9.70
N PRO A 165 -7.85 -7.31 -10.05
CA PRO A 165 -6.58 -7.25 -9.33
C PRO A 165 -6.72 -6.85 -7.86
N GLU A 166 -7.80 -6.18 -7.50
CA GLU A 166 -8.05 -5.72 -6.14
C GLU A 166 -8.59 -6.81 -5.21
N LEU A 167 -9.17 -7.89 -5.76
CA LEU A 167 -9.82 -8.93 -4.98
C LEU A 167 -8.90 -9.53 -3.92
N ILE A 168 -7.64 -9.82 -4.27
CA ILE A 168 -6.71 -10.45 -3.33
C ILE A 168 -6.41 -9.53 -2.13
N GLY A 169 -6.36 -8.22 -2.36
CA GLY A 169 -6.22 -7.22 -1.30
C GLY A 169 -7.45 -7.15 -0.40
N TRP A 170 -8.65 -7.27 -0.95
CA TRP A 170 -9.89 -7.31 -0.17
C TRP A 170 -9.98 -8.58 0.68
N LEU A 171 -9.67 -9.73 0.09
CA LEU A 171 -9.63 -11.02 0.81
C LEU A 171 -8.63 -10.96 1.97
N TYR A 172 -7.47 -10.34 1.76
CA TYR A 172 -6.48 -10.13 2.81
C TYR A 172 -7.02 -9.25 3.95
N GLN A 173 -7.69 -8.16 3.63
CA GLN A 173 -8.27 -7.28 4.64
C GLN A 173 -9.31 -8.01 5.51
N PHE A 174 -10.15 -8.84 4.90
CA PHE A 174 -11.10 -9.68 5.66
C PHE A 174 -10.37 -10.72 6.53
N TYR A 175 -9.34 -11.36 6.00
CA TYR A 175 -8.53 -12.32 6.74
C TYR A 175 -7.92 -11.72 8.01
N ILE A 176 -7.37 -10.51 7.93
CA ILE A 176 -6.74 -9.85 9.09
C ILE A 176 -7.74 -9.13 10.01
N SER A 177 -9.03 -9.05 9.65
CA SER A 177 -10.04 -8.31 10.43
C SER A 177 -10.20 -8.86 11.85
N GLU A 178 -10.17 -10.17 12.02
CA GLU A 178 -10.23 -10.82 13.34
C GLU A 178 -9.01 -10.44 14.19
N ARG A 179 -7.81 -10.50 13.61
CA ARG A 179 -6.58 -10.08 14.28
C ARG A 179 -6.62 -8.60 14.65
N LYS A 180 -7.19 -7.76 13.79
CA LYS A 180 -7.40 -6.33 14.06
C LYS A 180 -8.30 -6.11 15.26
N ASP A 181 -9.42 -6.84 15.35
CA ASP A 181 -10.34 -6.75 16.48
C ASP A 181 -9.68 -7.20 17.79
N GLU A 182 -8.89 -8.27 17.78
CA GLU A 182 -8.08 -8.71 18.91
C GLU A 182 -7.10 -7.63 19.38
N VAL A 183 -6.36 -7.02 18.44
CA VAL A 183 -5.39 -5.96 18.73
C VAL A 183 -6.06 -4.74 19.34
N PHE A 184 -7.22 -4.32 18.81
CA PHE A 184 -7.98 -3.21 19.38
C PHE A 184 -8.65 -3.54 20.74
N ALA A 185 -8.97 -4.80 20.99
CA ALA A 185 -9.48 -5.24 22.29
C ALA A 185 -8.40 -5.17 23.39
N LYS A 186 -7.15 -5.27 23.04
CA LYS A 186 -6.02 -5.03 23.96
C LYS A 186 -6.00 -3.55 24.33
N LYS A 187 -5.98 -3.24 25.62
CA LYS A 187 -5.77 -1.87 26.09
C LYS A 187 -4.27 -1.62 26.25
N GLY A 188 -3.69 -0.77 25.42
CA GLY A 188 -2.26 -0.44 25.57
C GLY A 188 -1.57 -0.03 24.28
N LYS A 189 -0.27 -0.20 24.26
CA LYS A 189 0.59 0.07 23.12
C LYS A 189 0.60 -1.14 22.20
N PHE A 190 0.70 -0.89 20.89
CA PHE A 190 0.83 -1.95 19.91
C PHE A 190 2.28 -2.44 19.85
N GLU A 191 2.46 -3.74 19.82
CA GLU A 191 3.76 -4.35 19.53
C GLU A 191 4.07 -4.25 18.01
N ALA A 192 5.33 -4.48 17.62
CA ALA A 192 5.77 -4.32 16.24
C ALA A 192 4.99 -5.19 15.26
N ASP A 193 4.68 -6.44 15.61
CA ASP A 193 3.90 -7.38 14.81
C ASP A 193 2.39 -7.05 14.75
N GLU A 194 1.89 -6.21 15.63
CA GLU A 194 0.51 -5.75 15.67
C GLU A 194 0.25 -4.50 14.81
N ILE A 195 1.30 -3.72 14.53
CA ILE A 195 1.19 -2.46 13.77
C ILE A 195 0.52 -2.68 12.41
N PRO A 196 0.90 -3.67 11.57
CA PRO A 196 0.25 -3.89 10.29
C PRO A 196 -1.26 -4.16 10.41
N ALA A 197 -1.67 -5.04 11.33
CA ALA A 197 -3.08 -5.36 11.55
C ALA A 197 -3.90 -4.17 12.07
N ALA A 198 -3.31 -3.39 12.99
CA ALA A 198 -3.97 -2.22 13.59
C ALA A 198 -4.21 -1.08 12.60
N THR A 199 -3.35 -0.93 11.59
CA THR A 199 -3.30 0.26 10.74
C THR A 199 -3.85 0.05 9.33
N GLN A 200 -4.08 -1.19 8.90
CA GLN A 200 -4.57 -1.46 7.55
C GLN A 200 -6.04 -1.08 7.38
N ILE A 201 -6.31 -0.18 6.43
CA ILE A 201 -7.65 0.29 6.07
C ILE A 201 -7.73 0.44 4.56
N PHE A 202 -8.76 -0.15 3.95
CA PHE A 202 -8.99 -0.04 2.51
C PHE A 202 -9.62 1.31 2.15
N THR A 203 -9.06 1.96 1.13
CA THR A 203 -9.55 3.25 0.64
C THR A 203 -10.54 3.03 -0.51
N PRO A 204 -11.76 3.59 -0.48
CA PRO A 204 -12.69 3.53 -1.60
C PRO A 204 -12.05 4.01 -2.91
N ASN A 205 -12.24 3.26 -4.00
CA ASN A 205 -11.57 3.47 -5.29
C ASN A 205 -11.73 4.91 -5.84
N TRP A 206 -12.91 5.53 -5.67
CA TRP A 206 -13.13 6.89 -6.12
C TRP A 206 -12.23 7.93 -5.40
N ILE A 207 -11.88 7.68 -4.12
CA ILE A 207 -10.95 8.52 -3.34
C ILE A 207 -9.54 8.34 -3.87
N VAL A 208 -9.15 7.10 -4.18
CA VAL A 208 -7.85 6.82 -4.80
C VAL A 208 -7.72 7.54 -6.13
N LYS A 209 -8.74 7.45 -6.98
CA LYS A 209 -8.80 8.20 -8.26
C LYS A 209 -8.69 9.70 -8.06
N TYR A 210 -9.39 10.25 -7.05
CA TYR A 210 -9.23 11.67 -6.71
C TYR A 210 -7.77 12.00 -6.39
N MET A 211 -7.13 11.24 -5.51
CA MET A 211 -5.73 11.51 -5.13
C MET A 211 -4.78 11.41 -6.33
N VAL A 212 -4.86 10.35 -7.12
CA VAL A 212 -3.97 10.11 -8.26
C VAL A 212 -4.17 11.14 -9.38
N GLN A 213 -5.43 11.46 -9.73
CA GLN A 213 -5.74 12.42 -10.78
C GLN A 213 -5.31 13.86 -10.42
N ASN A 214 -5.41 14.23 -9.13
CA ASN A 214 -5.04 15.57 -8.65
C ASN A 214 -3.56 15.71 -8.26
N THR A 215 -2.78 14.63 -8.26
CA THR A 215 -1.33 14.63 -8.09
C THR A 215 -0.61 14.33 -9.40
N VAL A 216 -0.48 13.05 -9.75
CA VAL A 216 0.20 12.59 -10.97
C VAL A 216 -0.45 13.18 -12.22
N GLY A 217 -1.78 13.09 -12.31
CA GLY A 217 -2.54 13.64 -13.43
C GLY A 217 -2.36 15.15 -13.57
N ARG A 218 -2.41 15.91 -12.46
CA ARG A 218 -2.20 17.37 -12.48
C ARG A 218 -0.79 17.74 -12.92
N ILE A 219 0.24 17.06 -12.42
CA ILE A 219 1.64 17.28 -12.85
C ILE A 219 1.76 17.08 -14.36
N TYR A 220 1.16 16.00 -14.90
CA TYR A 220 1.18 15.74 -16.33
C TYR A 220 0.48 16.85 -17.13
N LEU A 221 -0.74 17.24 -16.74
CA LEU A 221 -1.51 18.29 -17.46
C LEU A 221 -0.84 19.67 -17.37
N ASP A 222 -0.18 20.01 -16.28
CA ASP A 222 0.58 21.26 -16.16
C ASP A 222 1.77 21.29 -17.14
N ASN A 223 2.33 20.14 -17.51
CA ASN A 223 3.35 20.00 -18.54
C ASN A 223 2.76 19.84 -19.95
N ASN A 224 1.54 19.32 -20.08
CA ASN A 224 0.85 19.04 -21.34
C ASN A 224 -0.51 19.77 -21.39
N PRO A 225 -0.54 21.13 -21.47
CA PRO A 225 -1.76 21.91 -21.30
C PRO A 225 -2.79 21.75 -22.45
N TYR A 226 -2.41 21.06 -23.52
CA TYR A 226 -3.28 20.78 -24.66
C TYR A 226 -3.88 19.37 -24.61
N GLU A 227 -3.51 18.55 -23.63
CA GLU A 227 -4.05 17.21 -23.44
C GLU A 227 -5.46 17.27 -22.82
N THR A 228 -6.47 17.28 -23.68
CA THR A 228 -7.86 17.40 -23.26
C THR A 228 -8.60 16.06 -23.19
N ALA A 229 -8.08 15.01 -23.86
CA ALA A 229 -8.72 13.70 -23.89
C ALA A 229 -8.62 13.01 -22.52
N LEU A 230 -7.42 12.98 -21.95
CA LEU A 230 -7.19 12.44 -20.61
C LEU A 230 -7.89 13.29 -19.55
N GLN A 231 -7.83 14.63 -19.64
CA GLN A 231 -8.54 15.53 -18.72
C GLN A 231 -10.04 15.21 -18.66
N LYS A 232 -10.69 14.97 -19.81
CA LYS A 232 -12.11 14.59 -19.86
C LYS A 232 -12.40 13.20 -19.32
N LYS A 233 -11.44 12.29 -19.40
CA LYS A 233 -11.54 10.93 -18.84
C LYS A 233 -11.51 10.92 -17.31
N TRP A 234 -10.82 11.87 -16.67
CA TRP A 234 -10.57 11.91 -15.25
C TRP A 234 -11.66 12.65 -14.48
N GLN A 235 -12.75 11.95 -14.19
CA GLN A 235 -13.95 12.55 -13.58
C GLN A 235 -13.77 13.07 -12.15
N TYR A 236 -12.71 12.65 -11.44
CA TYR A 236 -12.38 13.10 -10.07
C TYR A 236 -11.29 14.18 -10.04
N LEU A 237 -10.86 14.64 -11.20
CA LEU A 237 -9.93 15.76 -11.32
C LEU A 237 -10.64 17.07 -10.95
N VAL A 238 -10.10 17.79 -9.98
CA VAL A 238 -10.61 19.12 -9.58
C VAL A 238 -9.99 20.19 -10.47
N GLU A 239 -10.84 20.97 -11.14
CA GLU A 239 -10.36 22.11 -11.90
C GLU A 239 -9.96 23.24 -10.94
N PRO A 240 -8.71 23.74 -11.00
CA PRO A 240 -8.29 24.86 -10.15
C PRO A 240 -9.00 26.14 -10.55
N SER A 241 -9.27 27.02 -9.58
CA SER A 241 -9.86 28.34 -9.83
C SER A 241 -8.97 29.22 -10.71
N GLU A 242 -7.65 29.02 -10.63
CA GLU A 242 -6.63 29.70 -11.40
C GLU A 242 -5.62 28.67 -11.94
N LYS A 243 -5.10 28.90 -13.14
CA LYS A 243 -4.03 28.03 -13.69
C LYS A 243 -2.82 28.04 -12.79
N THR A 244 -2.14 26.89 -12.70
CA THR A 244 -0.86 26.79 -11.98
C THR A 244 0.12 27.84 -12.52
N PRO A 245 0.65 28.75 -11.68
CA PRO A 245 1.66 29.69 -12.10
C PRO A 245 2.86 28.99 -12.71
N ALA A 246 3.43 29.53 -13.79
CA ALA A 246 4.52 28.88 -14.51
C ALA A 246 5.74 28.56 -13.62
N GLU A 247 6.01 29.45 -12.64
CA GLU A 247 7.05 29.26 -11.64
C GLU A 247 6.78 28.10 -10.66
N ASN A 248 5.54 27.67 -10.53
CA ASN A 248 5.10 26.59 -9.62
C ASN A 248 4.94 25.23 -10.36
N ILE A 249 5.09 25.18 -11.67
CA ILE A 249 5.03 23.94 -12.42
C ILE A 249 6.28 23.11 -12.17
N LEU A 250 6.11 21.86 -11.72
CA LEU A 250 7.18 20.87 -11.66
C LEU A 250 7.45 20.34 -13.08
N ARG A 251 8.66 20.58 -13.58
CA ARG A 251 9.07 20.13 -14.92
C ARG A 251 9.83 18.82 -14.83
N TYR A 252 9.64 17.98 -15.83
CA TYR A 252 10.41 16.77 -16.11
C TYR A 252 10.67 16.71 -17.64
N GLU A 253 11.67 15.96 -18.06
CA GLU A 253 12.06 15.90 -19.47
C GLU A 253 11.30 14.81 -20.20
N GLU A 254 11.25 13.60 -19.63
CA GLU A 254 10.59 12.43 -20.19
C GLU A 254 9.64 11.79 -19.15
N LEU A 255 8.66 11.00 -19.60
CA LEU A 255 7.75 10.29 -18.68
C LEU A 255 8.48 9.36 -17.71
N THR A 256 9.62 8.80 -18.12
CA THR A 256 10.47 7.95 -17.27
C THR A 256 11.06 8.71 -16.07
N ASP A 257 11.14 10.04 -16.13
CA ASP A 257 11.57 10.85 -14.99
C ASP A 257 10.46 11.03 -13.93
N LEU A 258 9.19 10.85 -14.31
CA LEU A 258 8.03 11.10 -13.45
C LEU A 258 7.91 10.03 -12.36
N LYS A 259 8.60 10.21 -11.23
CA LYS A 259 8.63 9.27 -10.11
C LYS A 259 7.42 9.44 -9.19
N VAL A 260 6.73 8.35 -8.94
CA VAL A 260 5.53 8.26 -8.11
C VAL A 260 5.72 7.19 -7.05
N ALA A 261 5.34 7.46 -5.80
CA ALA A 261 5.42 6.42 -4.79
C ALA A 261 4.24 6.43 -3.80
N ASP A 262 4.02 5.24 -3.21
CA ASP A 262 3.26 5.03 -1.99
C ASP A 262 4.19 4.38 -0.94
N LEU A 263 4.49 5.13 0.13
CA LEU A 263 5.42 4.70 1.18
C LEU A 263 4.73 3.93 2.33
N ALA A 264 3.45 3.61 2.18
CA ALA A 264 2.66 2.75 3.07
C ALA A 264 1.61 2.00 2.22
N CYS A 265 2.08 1.26 1.21
CA CYS A 265 1.26 0.85 0.07
C CYS A 265 0.24 -0.27 0.37
N GLY A 266 0.34 -0.95 1.51
CA GLY A 266 -0.51 -2.09 1.82
C GLY A 266 -0.49 -3.13 0.69
N SER A 267 -1.65 -3.65 0.35
CA SER A 267 -1.82 -4.60 -0.77
C SER A 267 -1.79 -3.94 -2.17
N GLY A 268 -1.35 -2.67 -2.28
CA GLY A 268 -1.11 -2.00 -3.56
C GLY A 268 -2.32 -1.34 -4.22
N HIS A 269 -3.41 -1.13 -3.50
CA HIS A 269 -4.62 -0.56 -4.08
C HIS A 269 -4.39 0.83 -4.72
N ILE A 270 -3.64 1.71 -4.05
CA ILE A 270 -3.27 3.03 -4.60
C ILE A 270 -2.28 2.88 -5.75
N LEU A 271 -1.30 1.99 -5.63
CA LEU A 271 -0.33 1.72 -6.70
C LEU A 271 -1.02 1.22 -7.97
N ASN A 272 -2.07 0.41 -7.85
CA ASN A 272 -2.87 -0.08 -8.98
C ASN A 272 -3.50 1.08 -9.78
N GLU A 273 -4.01 2.10 -9.11
CA GLU A 273 -4.58 3.27 -9.78
C GLU A 273 -3.49 4.18 -10.37
N CYS A 274 -2.35 4.33 -9.67
CA CYS A 274 -1.18 5.02 -10.21
C CYS A 274 -0.67 4.33 -11.49
N PHE A 275 -0.63 2.99 -11.50
CA PHE A 275 -0.26 2.22 -12.69
C PHE A 275 -1.21 2.49 -13.87
N ASP A 276 -2.53 2.43 -13.64
CA ASP A 276 -3.51 2.68 -14.71
C ASP A 276 -3.39 4.10 -15.29
N LEU A 277 -3.21 5.11 -14.43
CA LEU A 277 -3.03 6.47 -14.89
C LEU A 277 -1.72 6.63 -15.66
N LEU A 278 -0.60 6.15 -15.14
CA LEU A 278 0.71 6.19 -15.83
C LEU A 278 0.65 5.45 -17.18
N TYR A 279 0.00 4.27 -17.22
CA TYR A 279 -0.20 3.54 -18.47
C TYR A 279 -0.97 4.38 -19.51
N ASP A 280 -2.05 5.06 -19.09
CA ASP A 280 -2.78 5.96 -19.96
C ASP A 280 -1.90 7.09 -20.51
N LEU A 281 -0.97 7.64 -19.68
CA LEU A 281 -0.03 8.67 -20.12
C LEU A 281 0.92 8.15 -21.21
N TYR A 282 1.54 6.99 -21.00
CA TYR A 282 2.43 6.38 -22.01
C TYR A 282 1.71 6.08 -23.31
N ILE A 283 0.51 5.52 -23.24
CA ILE A 283 -0.29 5.24 -24.45
C ILE A 283 -0.68 6.54 -25.17
N ALA A 284 -0.99 7.61 -24.44
CA ALA A 284 -1.29 8.92 -25.04
C ALA A 284 -0.07 9.54 -25.73
N GLU A 285 1.14 9.27 -25.26
CA GLU A 285 2.38 9.68 -25.89
C GLU A 285 2.87 8.74 -27.01
N GLY A 286 2.14 7.63 -27.26
CA GLY A 286 2.38 6.72 -28.39
C GLY A 286 3.32 5.55 -28.12
N TYR A 287 3.64 5.26 -26.86
CA TYR A 287 4.45 4.08 -26.48
C TYR A 287 3.70 2.77 -26.74
N GLY A 288 4.47 1.71 -26.98
CA GLY A 288 3.95 0.35 -27.05
C GLY A 288 3.48 -0.14 -25.66
N ARG A 289 2.54 -1.13 -25.65
CA ARG A 289 1.98 -1.63 -24.37
C ARG A 289 3.04 -2.21 -23.42
N GLY A 290 3.89 -3.10 -23.95
CA GLY A 290 4.95 -3.72 -23.17
C GLY A 290 5.95 -2.69 -22.65
N GLU A 291 6.43 -1.80 -23.53
CA GLU A 291 7.36 -0.73 -23.20
C GLU A 291 6.80 0.22 -22.13
N ALA A 292 5.51 0.56 -22.21
CA ALA A 292 4.84 1.36 -21.19
C ALA A 292 4.86 0.68 -19.81
N ILE A 293 4.59 -0.62 -19.75
CA ILE A 293 4.58 -1.39 -18.49
C ILE A 293 5.99 -1.50 -17.92
N GLU A 294 6.99 -1.82 -18.76
CA GLU A 294 8.40 -1.90 -18.33
C GLU A 294 8.87 -0.58 -17.74
N ASN A 295 8.60 0.54 -18.44
CA ASN A 295 8.96 1.88 -17.97
C ASN A 295 8.29 2.22 -16.63
N ILE A 296 7.00 1.89 -16.45
CA ILE A 296 6.29 2.12 -15.18
C ILE A 296 6.95 1.35 -14.05
N PHE A 297 7.28 0.08 -14.25
CA PHE A 297 7.84 -0.77 -13.22
C PHE A 297 9.30 -0.43 -12.88
N GLN A 298 10.09 -0.06 -13.88
CA GLN A 298 11.52 0.21 -13.72
C GLN A 298 11.82 1.66 -13.28
N HIS A 299 11.00 2.62 -13.69
CA HIS A 299 11.33 4.04 -13.56
C HIS A 299 10.33 4.87 -12.76
N ASN A 300 9.03 4.59 -12.89
CA ASN A 300 8.02 5.50 -12.36
C ASN A 300 7.48 5.11 -10.99
N LEU A 301 7.12 3.85 -10.76
CA LEU A 301 6.27 3.46 -9.64
C LEU A 301 7.06 2.73 -8.56
N THR A 302 6.99 3.23 -7.32
CA THR A 302 7.63 2.62 -6.15
C THR A 302 6.60 2.41 -5.04
N GLY A 303 6.54 1.19 -4.51
CA GLY A 303 5.78 0.87 -3.31
C GLY A 303 6.68 0.49 -2.15
N VAL A 304 6.35 0.93 -0.93
CA VAL A 304 7.03 0.51 0.30
C VAL A 304 5.99 0.15 1.33
N ASP A 305 6.15 -0.98 1.99
CA ASP A 305 5.32 -1.37 3.14
C ASP A 305 6.14 -1.98 4.27
N ILE A 306 5.59 -1.94 5.47
CA ILE A 306 6.21 -2.56 6.64
C ILE A 306 6.05 -4.08 6.63
N ASP A 307 4.97 -4.59 6.03
CA ASP A 307 4.62 -6.02 5.97
C ASP A 307 5.01 -6.65 4.63
N ASN A 308 5.86 -7.65 4.68
CA ASN A 308 6.25 -8.42 3.49
C ASN A 308 5.05 -9.13 2.81
N ARG A 309 4.01 -9.46 3.58
CA ARG A 309 2.78 -10.06 3.03
C ARG A 309 2.03 -9.05 2.17
N ALA A 310 1.91 -7.81 2.64
CA ALA A 310 1.33 -6.72 1.87
C ALA A 310 2.12 -6.47 0.57
N LYS A 311 3.46 -6.44 0.64
CA LYS A 311 4.33 -6.37 -0.55
C LYS A 311 4.00 -7.46 -1.57
N GLN A 312 3.89 -8.72 -1.14
CA GLN A 312 3.60 -9.85 -2.03
C GLN A 312 2.27 -9.66 -2.78
N LEU A 313 1.24 -9.22 -2.06
CA LEU A 313 -0.07 -8.94 -2.65
C LEU A 313 -0.03 -7.76 -3.62
N ALA A 314 0.66 -6.68 -3.27
CA ALA A 314 0.84 -5.51 -4.13
C ALA A 314 1.61 -5.88 -5.42
N THR A 315 2.67 -6.68 -5.29
CA THR A 315 3.43 -7.19 -6.44
C THR A 315 2.54 -8.03 -7.36
N PHE A 316 1.76 -8.95 -6.77
CA PHE A 316 0.82 -9.79 -7.53
C PHE A 316 -0.26 -8.97 -8.24
N ALA A 317 -0.87 -8.00 -7.56
CA ALA A 317 -1.93 -7.17 -8.13
C ALA A 317 -1.43 -6.33 -9.30
N LEU A 318 -0.26 -5.70 -9.18
CA LEU A 318 0.37 -4.92 -10.24
C LEU A 318 0.78 -5.80 -11.43
N LEU A 319 1.36 -6.98 -11.17
CA LEU A 319 1.73 -7.91 -12.23
C LEU A 319 0.49 -8.45 -12.97
N LEU A 320 -0.60 -8.73 -12.24
CA LEU A 320 -1.87 -9.10 -12.85
C LEU A 320 -2.42 -7.98 -13.76
N LYS A 321 -2.34 -6.72 -13.33
CA LYS A 321 -2.70 -5.57 -14.19
C LYS A 321 -1.84 -5.50 -15.45
N ALA A 322 -0.54 -5.73 -15.32
CA ALA A 322 0.36 -5.81 -16.47
C ALA A 322 -0.08 -6.91 -17.44
N CYS A 323 -0.34 -8.13 -16.94
CA CYS A 323 -0.84 -9.26 -17.75
C CYS A 323 -2.18 -8.96 -18.45
N GLN A 324 -3.07 -8.20 -17.81
CA GLN A 324 -4.35 -7.79 -18.41
C GLN A 324 -4.16 -6.78 -19.56
N LYS A 325 -3.09 -5.99 -19.55
CA LYS A 325 -2.73 -5.06 -20.63
C LYS A 325 -1.91 -5.75 -21.73
N ASP A 326 -0.98 -6.64 -21.33
CA ASP A 326 -0.11 -7.41 -22.20
C ASP A 326 0.20 -8.78 -21.59
N ALA A 327 -0.28 -9.85 -22.23
CA ALA A 327 -0.15 -11.22 -21.73
C ALA A 327 1.30 -11.73 -21.69
N SER A 328 2.25 -11.07 -22.34
CA SER A 328 3.68 -11.43 -22.29
C SER A 328 4.26 -11.33 -20.88
N PHE A 329 3.68 -10.48 -20.00
CA PHE A 329 4.11 -10.34 -18.61
C PHE A 329 3.77 -11.55 -17.72
N ALA A 330 3.06 -12.56 -18.24
CA ALA A 330 2.77 -13.79 -17.51
C ALA A 330 4.02 -14.63 -17.20
N ASP A 331 5.13 -14.40 -17.86
CA ASP A 331 6.45 -15.01 -17.56
C ASP A 331 7.20 -14.30 -16.41
N ALA A 332 6.62 -13.18 -15.90
CA ALA A 332 7.17 -12.38 -14.80
C ALA A 332 8.62 -11.87 -15.05
N HIS A 333 8.97 -11.60 -16.31
CA HIS A 333 10.31 -11.12 -16.69
C HIS A 333 10.62 -9.71 -16.17
N CYS A 334 9.59 -8.90 -15.91
CA CYS A 334 9.71 -7.57 -15.32
C CYS A 334 8.75 -7.45 -14.13
N LEU A 335 9.28 -7.17 -12.95
CA LEU A 335 8.52 -7.07 -11.71
C LEU A 335 8.32 -5.61 -11.29
N PRO A 336 7.17 -5.28 -10.68
CA PRO A 336 6.97 -3.96 -10.10
C PRO A 336 7.90 -3.72 -8.90
N HIS A 337 8.36 -2.50 -8.76
CA HIS A 337 9.27 -2.09 -7.68
C HIS A 337 8.50 -1.86 -6.38
N VAL A 338 8.20 -2.94 -5.66
CA VAL A 338 7.54 -2.95 -4.36
C VAL A 338 8.48 -3.54 -3.31
N LEU A 339 8.73 -2.82 -2.24
CA LEU A 339 9.70 -3.15 -1.20
C LEU A 339 9.00 -3.39 0.14
N ALA A 340 9.57 -4.27 0.95
CA ALA A 340 9.16 -4.46 2.34
C ALA A 340 10.33 -4.20 3.27
N MET A 341 10.00 -3.90 4.53
CA MET A 341 11.02 -3.77 5.56
C MET A 341 11.73 -5.12 5.76
N PRO A 342 13.07 -5.14 5.83
CA PRO A 342 13.82 -6.36 6.08
C PRO A 342 13.48 -6.90 7.47
N LYS A 343 13.25 -8.22 7.55
CA LYS A 343 13.06 -8.89 8.85
C LYS A 343 14.42 -9.11 9.50
N LEU A 344 14.53 -8.71 10.79
CA LEU A 344 15.62 -9.08 11.69
C LEU A 344 17.01 -8.63 11.24
N TRP A 345 17.28 -7.35 11.36
CA TRP A 345 18.63 -6.84 11.54
C TRP A 345 18.95 -6.88 13.05
N ASP A 346 19.84 -7.75 13.44
CA ASP A 346 20.39 -7.82 14.80
C ASP A 346 21.87 -7.40 14.81
N GLU A 347 22.46 -7.28 15.98
CA GLU A 347 23.86 -6.86 16.13
C GLU A 347 24.83 -7.83 15.41
N GLU A 348 24.51 -9.12 15.38
CA GLU A 348 25.31 -10.13 14.69
C GLU A 348 25.30 -9.90 13.18
N LYS A 349 24.14 -9.64 12.59
CA LYS A 349 24.00 -9.32 11.16
C LYS A 349 24.68 -8.00 10.82
N ASN A 350 24.62 -6.99 11.68
CA ASN A 350 25.33 -5.74 11.48
C ASN A 350 26.86 -5.94 11.47
N GLY A 351 27.39 -6.82 12.29
CA GLY A 351 28.81 -7.20 12.25
C GLY A 351 29.19 -7.81 10.89
N LEU A 352 28.38 -8.75 10.39
CA LEU A 352 28.57 -9.38 9.07
C LEU A 352 28.45 -8.36 7.93
N VAL A 353 27.57 -7.39 8.03
CA VAL A 353 27.44 -6.33 7.02
C VAL A 353 28.71 -5.48 6.92
N ARG A 354 29.35 -5.14 8.05
CA ARG A 354 30.62 -4.37 8.03
C ARG A 354 31.73 -5.09 7.28
N GLU A 355 31.83 -6.42 7.45
CA GLU A 355 32.78 -7.23 6.73
C GLU A 355 32.42 -7.40 5.26
N PHE A 356 31.13 -7.33 4.95
CA PHE A 356 30.57 -7.53 3.63
C PHE A 356 30.71 -6.29 2.71
N LEU A 357 30.59 -5.07 3.25
CA LEU A 357 30.57 -3.82 2.44
C LEU A 357 31.74 -3.71 1.45
N PRO A 358 33.00 -4.00 1.78
CA PRO A 358 34.12 -3.97 0.82
C PRO A 358 33.91 -4.91 -0.37
N HIS A 359 33.34 -6.09 -0.14
CA HIS A 359 33.04 -7.04 -1.22
C HIS A 359 31.89 -6.57 -2.10
N PHE A 360 30.86 -5.98 -1.50
CA PHE A 360 29.73 -5.42 -2.24
C PHE A 360 30.16 -4.29 -3.17
N PHE A 361 30.94 -3.35 -2.66
CA PHE A 361 31.40 -2.17 -3.41
C PHE A 361 32.65 -2.41 -4.26
N LEU A 362 33.16 -3.63 -4.33
CA LEU A 362 34.35 -3.98 -5.12
C LEU A 362 35.58 -3.13 -4.78
N GLY A 363 35.71 -2.71 -3.52
CA GLY A 363 36.79 -1.87 -3.04
C GLY A 363 36.72 -0.39 -3.50
N GLN A 364 35.56 0.07 -3.95
CA GLN A 364 35.35 1.47 -4.35
C GLN A 364 34.85 2.36 -3.21
N GLU A 365 34.49 1.77 -2.08
CA GLU A 365 34.01 2.48 -0.90
C GLU A 365 35.18 3.22 -0.21
N ASN A 366 34.80 4.30 0.51
CA ASN A 366 35.68 4.99 1.44
C ASN A 366 35.06 4.96 2.85
N GLN A 367 35.82 5.46 3.84
CA GLN A 367 35.37 5.42 5.24
C GLN A 367 34.06 6.20 5.48
N THR A 368 33.79 7.26 4.71
CA THR A 368 32.55 8.03 4.79
C THR A 368 31.37 7.18 4.31
N HIS A 369 31.50 6.54 3.15
CA HIS A 369 30.46 5.64 2.61
C HIS A 369 30.12 4.53 3.60
N VAL A 370 31.14 3.89 4.16
CA VAL A 370 30.96 2.80 5.14
C VAL A 370 30.24 3.31 6.40
N ASN A 371 30.66 4.47 6.96
CA ASN A 371 30.05 5.00 8.17
C ASN A 371 28.58 5.39 7.95
N GLU A 372 28.23 6.04 6.83
CA GLU A 372 26.86 6.41 6.49
C GLU A 372 25.97 5.19 6.34
N LEU A 373 26.45 4.14 5.67
CA LEU A 373 25.69 2.90 5.49
C LEU A 373 25.52 2.12 6.79
N ILE A 374 26.54 2.07 7.63
CA ILE A 374 26.40 1.47 8.97
C ILE A 374 25.32 2.19 9.78
N ALA A 375 25.26 3.52 9.72
CA ALA A 375 24.19 4.26 10.40
C ALA A 375 22.79 3.92 9.84
N CYS A 376 22.67 3.68 8.54
CA CYS A 376 21.42 3.20 7.94
C CYS A 376 21.05 1.81 8.44
N PHE A 377 21.98 0.88 8.47
CA PHE A 377 21.74 -0.49 8.94
C PHE A 377 21.43 -0.51 10.46
N ASP A 378 22.10 0.31 11.26
CA ASP A 378 21.78 0.45 12.68
C ASP A 378 20.34 0.94 12.90
N LEU A 379 19.86 1.86 12.06
CA LEU A 379 18.47 2.30 12.11
C LEU A 379 17.50 1.20 11.64
N MET A 380 17.87 0.40 10.64
CA MET A 380 17.07 -0.70 10.11
C MET A 380 16.84 -1.85 11.10
N GLN A 381 17.58 -1.93 12.22
CA GLN A 381 17.27 -2.86 13.32
C GLN A 381 15.86 -2.64 13.90
N HIS A 382 15.32 -1.44 13.70
CA HIS A 382 14.01 -1.03 14.18
C HIS A 382 12.97 -0.91 13.04
N ALA A 383 13.28 -1.47 11.86
CA ALA A 383 12.43 -1.32 10.67
C ALA A 383 11.02 -1.87 10.87
N ASP A 384 10.85 -2.91 11.68
CA ASP A 384 9.56 -3.52 12.04
C ASP A 384 8.62 -2.59 12.82
N SER A 385 9.20 -1.63 13.55
CA SER A 385 8.45 -0.63 14.31
C SER A 385 8.38 0.72 13.60
N LEU A 386 9.41 1.09 12.84
CA LEU A 386 9.54 2.41 12.24
C LEU A 386 8.99 2.47 10.80
N GLY A 387 9.09 1.38 10.05
CA GLY A 387 8.67 1.39 8.66
C GLY A 387 9.34 2.50 7.85
N SER A 388 8.60 3.05 6.91
CA SER A 388 9.09 4.08 5.97
C SER A 388 9.27 5.49 6.58
N ILE A 389 9.02 5.67 7.88
CA ILE A 389 9.35 6.94 8.54
C ILE A 389 10.84 7.07 8.92
N MET A 390 11.65 6.03 8.67
CA MET A 390 13.10 6.08 8.88
C MET A 390 13.74 7.17 8.02
N LYS A 391 14.54 8.04 8.65
CA LYS A 391 15.33 9.07 7.96
C LYS A 391 16.74 8.55 7.78
N PHE A 392 17.06 8.13 6.57
CA PHE A 392 18.46 7.79 6.21
C PHE A 392 19.20 9.05 5.79
N GLU A 393 20.36 9.25 6.36
CA GLU A 393 21.23 10.38 6.05
C GLU A 393 22.40 9.87 5.19
N LEU A 394 22.31 10.06 3.89
CA LEU A 394 23.33 9.72 2.92
C LEU A 394 23.80 10.96 2.19
N SER A 395 25.11 11.07 1.97
CA SER A 395 25.67 12.00 1.01
C SER A 395 25.30 11.57 -0.43
N ASP A 396 25.24 12.53 -1.35
CA ASP A 396 24.97 12.24 -2.75
C ASP A 396 25.99 11.25 -3.34
N SER A 397 27.25 11.32 -2.89
CA SER A 397 28.31 10.38 -3.30
C SER A 397 28.05 8.95 -2.85
N THR A 398 27.60 8.76 -1.61
CA THR A 398 27.26 7.42 -1.08
C THR A 398 26.03 6.87 -1.79
N ARG A 399 24.99 7.69 -1.96
CA ARG A 399 23.79 7.31 -2.66
C ARG A 399 24.08 6.88 -4.10
N LEU A 400 24.89 7.65 -4.82
CA LEU A 400 25.31 7.32 -6.18
C LEU A 400 26.10 6.02 -6.24
N LEU A 401 27.04 5.81 -5.33
CA LEU A 401 27.83 4.57 -5.25
C LEU A 401 26.93 3.36 -5.00
N VAL A 402 25.97 3.45 -4.05
CA VAL A 402 25.00 2.36 -3.79
C VAL A 402 24.21 2.06 -5.05
N LYS A 403 23.66 3.08 -5.71
CA LYS A 403 22.88 2.91 -6.94
C LYS A 403 23.67 2.20 -8.02
N GLN A 404 24.86 2.71 -8.34
CA GLN A 404 25.73 2.13 -9.38
C GLN A 404 26.14 0.69 -9.05
N THR A 405 26.38 0.39 -7.78
CA THR A 405 26.77 -0.95 -7.35
C THR A 405 25.61 -1.94 -7.43
N VAL A 406 24.40 -1.54 -7.01
CA VAL A 406 23.18 -2.36 -7.16
C VAL A 406 22.93 -2.63 -8.64
N GLU A 407 22.96 -1.61 -9.49
CA GLU A 407 22.81 -1.76 -10.95
C GLU A 407 23.89 -2.67 -11.55
N TYR A 408 25.14 -2.54 -11.12
CA TYR A 408 26.22 -3.43 -11.56
C TYR A 408 25.91 -4.88 -11.25
N TRP A 409 25.52 -5.19 -10.00
CA TRP A 409 25.23 -6.57 -9.59
C TRP A 409 23.99 -7.16 -10.24
N HIS A 410 22.95 -6.37 -10.47
CA HIS A 410 21.76 -6.83 -11.21
C HIS A 410 22.06 -7.23 -12.67
N ASN A 411 23.10 -6.65 -13.26
CA ASN A 411 23.52 -6.94 -14.63
C ASN A 411 24.51 -8.12 -14.72
N GLN A 412 24.89 -8.78 -13.62
CA GLN A 412 25.76 -9.94 -13.64
C GLN A 412 24.97 -11.23 -13.87
N GLU A 413 25.50 -12.15 -14.71
CA GLU A 413 24.92 -13.49 -14.92
C GLU A 413 24.95 -14.34 -13.63
N PHE A 414 25.93 -14.11 -12.77
CA PHE A 414 26.07 -14.79 -11.49
C PHE A 414 26.31 -13.79 -10.37
N VAL A 415 25.42 -13.80 -9.39
CA VAL A 415 25.53 -13.00 -8.17
C VAL A 415 25.69 -13.92 -6.98
N PRO A 416 26.75 -13.82 -6.16
CA PRO A 416 26.89 -14.58 -4.93
C PRO A 416 25.66 -14.37 -4.02
N GLU A 417 25.17 -15.45 -3.41
CA GLU A 417 23.98 -15.41 -2.51
C GLU A 417 24.14 -14.39 -1.39
N ALA A 418 25.35 -14.26 -0.81
CA ALA A 418 25.64 -13.27 0.21
C ALA A 418 25.41 -11.83 -0.27
N ILE A 419 25.60 -11.56 -1.57
CA ILE A 419 25.38 -10.24 -2.19
C ILE A 419 23.89 -10.06 -2.50
N SER A 420 23.26 -11.00 -3.17
CA SER A 420 21.86 -10.91 -3.57
C SER A 420 20.92 -10.83 -2.35
N ALA A 421 21.23 -11.47 -1.25
CA ALA A 421 20.50 -11.39 -0.01
C ALA A 421 20.42 -9.97 0.61
N GLN A 422 21.32 -9.07 0.20
CA GLN A 422 21.36 -7.69 0.72
C GLN A 422 20.65 -6.67 -0.20
N PHE A 423 20.29 -7.05 -1.42
CA PHE A 423 19.61 -6.14 -2.35
C PHE A 423 18.37 -5.47 -1.74
N PRO A 424 17.45 -6.19 -1.06
CA PRO A 424 16.27 -5.55 -0.48
C PRO A 424 16.58 -4.43 0.50
N ALA A 425 17.70 -4.52 1.22
CA ALA A 425 18.12 -3.49 2.16
C ALA A 425 18.68 -2.26 1.43
N PHE A 426 19.52 -2.44 0.42
CA PHE A 426 20.07 -1.35 -0.36
C PHE A 426 18.99 -0.67 -1.22
N GLU A 427 18.10 -1.43 -1.83
CA GLU A 427 16.95 -0.90 -2.58
C GLU A 427 16.03 -0.09 -1.68
N LEU A 428 15.76 -0.55 -0.46
CA LEU A 428 14.98 0.19 0.53
C LEU A 428 15.68 1.52 0.92
N ILE A 429 17.00 1.49 1.18
CA ILE A 429 17.78 2.70 1.46
C ILE A 429 17.67 3.68 0.28
N LEU A 430 17.81 3.20 -0.96
CA LEU A 430 17.66 4.03 -2.15
C LEU A 430 16.25 4.63 -2.25
N ALA A 431 15.19 3.82 -2.04
CA ALA A 431 13.81 4.28 -2.09
C ALA A 431 13.49 5.34 -1.01
N LEU A 432 13.98 5.13 0.23
CA LEU A 432 13.79 6.05 1.35
C LEU A 432 14.80 7.23 1.37
N THR A 433 15.64 7.37 0.36
CA THR A 433 16.50 8.55 0.11
C THR A 433 16.19 9.21 -1.23
N GLU A 434 15.26 8.63 -2.00
CA GLU A 434 14.82 9.17 -3.29
C GLU A 434 13.89 10.38 -3.09
N LYS A 435 13.86 11.24 -4.14
CA LYS A 435 12.85 12.28 -4.28
C LYS A 435 11.83 11.90 -5.35
N TYR A 436 10.57 12.16 -5.05
CA TYR A 436 9.45 11.82 -5.90
C TYR A 436 8.75 13.07 -6.44
N HIS A 437 8.17 12.98 -7.61
CA HIS A 437 7.32 14.02 -8.19
C HIS A 437 5.94 14.01 -7.54
N ALA A 438 5.42 12.82 -7.29
CA ALA A 438 4.16 12.63 -6.60
C ALA A 438 4.24 11.53 -5.54
N LEU A 439 3.58 11.75 -4.40
CA LEU A 439 3.34 10.75 -3.37
C LEU A 439 1.83 10.62 -3.16
N VAL A 440 1.33 9.40 -3.16
CA VAL A 440 -0.11 9.13 -2.97
C VAL A 440 -0.25 8.03 -1.95
N MET A 441 -0.93 8.30 -0.84
CA MET A 441 -0.99 7.30 0.23
C MET A 441 -2.21 7.43 1.14
N ASN A 442 -2.53 6.32 1.77
CA ASN A 442 -3.35 6.23 2.98
C ASN A 442 -2.43 5.79 4.13
N PRO A 443 -1.90 6.73 4.94
CA PRO A 443 -0.94 6.40 5.97
C PRO A 443 -1.58 5.66 7.15
N PRO A 444 -0.80 4.97 7.98
CA PRO A 444 -1.29 4.35 9.21
C PRO A 444 -1.82 5.40 10.21
N TYR A 445 -2.99 5.13 10.81
CA TYR A 445 -3.59 5.96 11.87
C TYR A 445 -3.24 5.38 13.22
N MET A 446 -2.35 6.05 13.95
CA MET A 446 -1.91 5.60 15.27
C MET A 446 -1.55 6.80 16.14
N GLY A 447 -2.42 7.09 17.10
CA GLY A 447 -2.14 8.13 18.10
C GLY A 447 -0.94 7.79 18.99
N ALA A 448 -0.25 8.79 19.52
CA ALA A 448 0.95 8.64 20.34
C ALA A 448 0.79 7.70 21.56
N GLY A 449 -0.44 7.55 22.07
CA GLY A 449 -0.75 6.64 23.18
C GLY A 449 -0.61 5.15 22.83
N SER A 450 -0.80 4.79 21.57
CA SER A 450 -0.72 3.42 21.05
C SER A 450 0.66 3.04 20.51
N MET A 451 1.57 4.01 20.33
CA MET A 451 2.92 3.77 19.84
C MET A 451 3.75 3.00 20.86
N ASN A 452 4.48 1.96 20.43
CA ASN A 452 5.48 1.30 21.27
C ASN A 452 6.63 2.26 21.66
N GLU A 453 7.54 1.81 22.50
CA GLU A 453 8.59 2.67 23.03
C GLU A 453 9.56 3.16 21.95
N VAL A 454 9.97 2.27 21.04
CA VAL A 454 10.89 2.56 19.92
C VAL A 454 10.29 3.63 19.03
N LEU A 455 9.08 3.39 18.52
CA LEU A 455 8.36 4.30 17.64
C LEU A 455 8.12 5.65 18.30
N SER A 456 7.61 5.67 19.55
CA SER A 456 7.34 6.89 20.31
C SER A 456 8.60 7.74 20.53
N LYS A 457 9.73 7.11 20.86
CA LYS A 457 11.00 7.80 21.07
C LYS A 457 11.54 8.39 19.76
N TYR A 458 11.47 7.60 18.68
CA TYR A 458 11.92 8.02 17.36
C TYR A 458 11.11 9.21 16.81
N VAL A 459 9.77 9.12 16.87
CA VAL A 459 8.85 10.16 16.40
C VAL A 459 9.04 11.46 17.19
N LYS A 460 9.15 11.41 18.52
CA LYS A 460 9.41 12.59 19.35
C LYS A 460 10.72 13.30 18.99
N LYS A 461 11.75 12.55 18.63
CA LYS A 461 13.07 13.09 18.26
C LYS A 461 13.07 13.69 16.86
N ASN A 462 12.49 12.98 15.88
CA ASN A 462 12.67 13.27 14.45
C ASN A 462 11.48 14.00 13.80
N TYR A 463 10.29 13.98 14.43
CA TYR A 463 9.01 14.51 13.91
C TYR A 463 8.26 15.28 15.01
N SER A 464 8.94 16.24 15.64
CA SER A 464 8.40 16.96 16.81
C SER A 464 7.10 17.70 16.55
N ASN A 465 6.87 18.16 15.31
CA ASN A 465 5.69 18.94 14.91
C ASN A 465 4.44 18.07 14.70
N SER A 466 4.61 16.79 14.40
CA SER A 466 3.55 15.83 14.05
C SER A 466 3.45 14.65 15.03
N LYS A 467 4.25 14.61 16.08
CA LYS A 467 4.41 13.50 17.03
C LYS A 467 3.14 12.97 17.69
N THR A 468 2.01 13.63 17.50
CA THR A 468 0.74 13.30 18.15
C THR A 468 0.06 12.10 17.51
N ASP A 469 0.25 11.93 16.20
CA ASP A 469 -0.34 10.83 15.44
C ASP A 469 0.53 10.47 14.24
N LEU A 470 0.61 9.18 13.91
CA LEU A 470 1.45 8.69 12.82
C LEU A 470 0.99 9.21 11.46
N MET A 471 -0.33 9.40 11.24
CA MET A 471 -0.84 10.02 10.01
C MET A 471 -0.24 11.41 9.75
N ALA A 472 -0.02 12.18 10.83
CA ALA A 472 0.58 13.51 10.73
C ALA A 472 2.09 13.43 10.49
N VAL A 473 2.77 12.42 11.05
CA VAL A 473 4.18 12.12 10.75
C VAL A 473 4.36 11.88 9.25
N PHE A 474 3.46 11.14 8.63
CA PHE A 474 3.51 10.89 7.18
C PHE A 474 3.28 12.14 6.33
N MET A 475 2.61 13.19 6.83
CA MET A 475 2.58 14.48 6.13
C MET A 475 3.98 15.10 6.04
N GLU A 476 4.77 15.05 7.11
CA GLU A 476 6.18 15.49 7.09
C GLU A 476 7.05 14.56 6.22
N VAL A 477 6.82 13.25 6.25
CA VAL A 477 7.52 12.27 5.40
C VAL A 477 7.28 12.59 3.92
N CYS A 478 6.05 12.91 3.51
CA CYS A 478 5.75 13.32 2.14
C CYS A 478 6.56 14.55 1.74
N ILE A 479 6.56 15.59 2.57
CA ILE A 479 7.34 16.81 2.30
C ILE A 479 8.84 16.51 2.21
N LEU A 480 9.34 15.61 3.05
CA LEU A 480 10.74 15.21 3.03
C LEU A 480 11.11 14.55 1.69
N HIS A 481 10.28 13.68 1.16
CA HIS A 481 10.56 12.89 -0.04
C HIS A 481 10.09 13.52 -1.35
N LEU A 482 9.42 14.66 -1.35
CA LEU A 482 9.04 15.36 -2.58
C LEU A 482 10.16 16.24 -3.12
N TYR A 483 10.23 16.34 -4.46
CA TYR A 483 10.89 17.47 -5.12
C TYR A 483 10.19 18.77 -4.77
N GLU A 484 10.89 19.92 -4.90
CA GLU A 484 10.24 21.23 -4.87
C GLU A 484 9.18 21.30 -5.97
N LYS A 485 7.97 21.78 -5.64
CA LYS A 485 6.77 21.81 -6.50
C LYS A 485 6.13 20.42 -6.74
N GLY A 486 6.68 19.37 -6.14
CA GLY A 486 6.05 18.03 -6.12
C GLY A 486 4.74 18.05 -5.33
N LYS A 487 3.91 17.06 -5.57
CA LYS A 487 2.56 16.97 -4.96
C LYS A 487 2.40 15.70 -4.14
N TYR A 488 1.69 15.79 -3.01
CA TYR A 488 1.17 14.59 -2.38
C TYR A 488 -0.34 14.63 -2.23
N GLY A 489 -0.96 13.47 -2.44
CA GLY A 489 -2.38 13.20 -2.16
C GLY A 489 -2.49 12.24 -0.97
N MET A 490 -3.26 12.61 0.04
CA MET A 490 -3.35 11.82 1.27
C MET A 490 -4.76 11.82 1.82
N ILE A 491 -5.19 10.68 2.36
CA ILE A 491 -6.41 10.59 3.16
C ILE A 491 -6.04 10.50 4.64
N ASN A 492 -6.67 11.32 5.48
CA ASN A 492 -6.41 11.43 6.91
C ASN A 492 -7.69 11.62 7.73
N LEU A 493 -7.56 11.52 9.06
CA LEU A 493 -8.59 11.98 9.99
C LEU A 493 -8.66 13.51 10.01
N PRO A 494 -9.85 14.14 10.20
CA PRO A 494 -9.99 15.60 10.15
C PRO A 494 -9.40 16.32 11.36
N SER A 495 -8.91 15.61 12.37
CA SER A 495 -8.37 16.18 13.62
C SER A 495 -7.22 17.16 13.38
N TRP A 496 -6.37 16.93 12.36
CA TRP A 496 -5.27 17.84 12.05
C TRP A 496 -5.75 19.23 11.57
N LEU A 497 -6.97 19.35 11.05
CA LEU A 497 -7.53 20.62 10.61
C LEU A 497 -7.77 21.61 11.76
N PHE A 498 -8.03 21.12 13.00
CA PHE A 498 -8.58 21.94 14.06
C PHE A 498 -7.89 21.79 15.41
N LEU A 499 -7.41 20.60 15.79
CA LEU A 499 -6.89 20.37 17.14
C LEU A 499 -5.59 21.15 17.38
N SER A 500 -5.45 21.67 18.61
CA SER A 500 -4.26 22.44 19.04
C SER A 500 -2.97 21.62 19.00
N SER A 501 -3.07 20.30 19.18
CA SER A 501 -1.91 19.40 19.10
C SER A 501 -1.24 19.37 17.72
N PHE A 502 -1.94 19.79 16.66
CA PHE A 502 -1.41 19.90 15.29
C PHE A 502 -1.18 21.35 14.84
N GLU A 503 -1.24 22.34 15.76
CA GLU A 503 -1.10 23.75 15.38
C GLU A 503 0.23 24.06 14.69
N VAL A 504 1.33 23.50 15.20
CA VAL A 504 2.67 23.73 14.63
C VAL A 504 2.77 23.15 13.22
N LEU A 505 2.26 21.94 13.02
CA LEU A 505 2.20 21.29 11.69
C LEU A 505 1.35 22.13 10.71
N ARG A 506 0.17 22.61 11.14
CA ARG A 506 -0.69 23.46 10.30
C ARG A 506 -0.01 24.78 9.92
N LYS A 507 0.65 25.45 10.86
CA LYS A 507 1.39 26.68 10.60
C LYS A 507 2.49 26.45 9.55
N ASP A 508 3.25 25.38 9.69
CA ASP A 508 4.27 25.03 8.71
C ASP A 508 3.64 24.76 7.33
N LEU A 509 2.57 23.97 7.29
CA LEU A 509 1.84 23.65 6.04
C LEU A 509 1.34 24.92 5.34
N ILE A 510 0.65 25.80 6.07
CA ILE A 510 0.05 27.03 5.51
C ILE A 510 1.13 28.01 5.05
N SER A 511 2.22 28.14 5.81
CA SER A 511 3.24 29.16 5.54
C SER A 511 4.22 28.75 4.44
N ASN A 512 4.44 27.47 4.22
CA ASN A 512 5.51 26.96 3.34
C ASN A 512 5.01 26.19 2.12
N TYR A 513 3.78 25.65 2.15
CA TYR A 513 3.25 24.77 1.10
C TYR A 513 1.87 25.25 0.67
N HIS A 514 1.28 24.63 -0.35
CA HIS A 514 -0.03 25.00 -0.88
C HIS A 514 -0.99 23.81 -0.82
N ILE A 515 -2.17 24.03 -0.21
CA ILE A 515 -3.28 23.09 -0.25
C ILE A 515 -4.05 23.33 -1.55
N ASP A 516 -3.88 22.47 -2.54
CA ASP A 516 -4.55 22.62 -3.85
C ASP A 516 -6.05 22.35 -3.73
N SER A 517 -6.40 21.24 -3.09
CA SER A 517 -7.80 20.86 -2.86
C SER A 517 -7.96 19.98 -1.62
N LEU A 518 -9.16 19.99 -1.02
CA LEU A 518 -9.50 19.20 0.14
C LEU A 518 -10.98 18.80 0.11
N LEU A 519 -11.26 17.49 0.29
CA LEU A 519 -12.59 16.97 0.53
C LEU A 519 -12.75 16.65 2.02
N HIS A 520 -13.65 17.34 2.70
CA HIS A 520 -14.02 17.05 4.08
C HIS A 520 -15.29 16.21 4.07
N MET A 521 -15.11 14.88 4.23
CA MET A 521 -16.14 13.89 3.92
C MET A 521 -17.00 13.48 5.12
N GLY A 522 -16.56 13.81 6.33
CA GLY A 522 -17.26 13.41 7.53
C GLY A 522 -17.15 11.90 7.79
N ARG A 523 -18.18 11.33 8.41
CA ARG A 523 -18.28 9.90 8.75
C ARG A 523 -18.72 9.06 7.56
N GLY A 524 -18.49 7.76 7.60
CA GLY A 524 -19.03 6.82 6.62
C GLY A 524 -18.02 6.30 5.59
N ILE A 525 -16.84 6.88 5.49
CA ILE A 525 -15.81 6.40 4.54
C ILE A 525 -15.24 5.06 5.00
N PHE A 526 -14.86 4.96 6.27
CA PHE A 526 -14.22 3.75 6.83
C PHE A 526 -15.10 3.04 7.87
N GLY A 527 -16.37 3.42 8.01
CA GLY A 527 -17.23 2.90 9.06
C GLY A 527 -16.85 3.33 10.48
N ILE A 528 -15.92 4.28 10.64
CA ILE A 528 -15.42 4.79 11.92
C ILE A 528 -15.99 6.17 12.26
N ASP A 529 -16.19 6.45 13.55
CA ASP A 529 -16.84 7.66 14.03
C ASP A 529 -16.07 8.98 13.85
N TRP A 530 -14.79 8.92 13.49
CA TRP A 530 -13.90 10.08 13.51
C TRP A 530 -14.03 11.01 12.28
N GLY A 531 -14.64 10.53 11.19
CA GLY A 531 -14.67 11.23 9.92
C GLY A 531 -13.36 11.08 9.14
N SER A 532 -13.36 11.61 7.90
CA SER A 532 -12.23 11.53 7.00
C SER A 532 -12.06 12.81 6.18
N THR A 533 -10.82 13.11 5.83
CA THR A 533 -10.46 14.16 4.86
C THR A 533 -9.50 13.58 3.84
N VAL A 534 -9.68 13.92 2.57
CA VAL A 534 -8.68 13.67 1.54
C VAL A 534 -8.25 15.00 0.94
N PHE A 535 -6.96 15.17 0.70
CA PHE A 535 -6.42 16.44 0.27
C PHE A 535 -5.17 16.27 -0.58
N VAL A 536 -4.88 17.31 -1.36
CA VAL A 536 -3.69 17.42 -2.21
C VAL A 536 -2.92 18.66 -1.80
N VAL A 537 -1.62 18.49 -1.62
CA VAL A 537 -0.69 19.56 -1.26
C VAL A 537 0.45 19.61 -2.25
N THR A 538 0.81 20.81 -2.67
CA THR A 538 2.01 21.08 -3.47
C THR A 538 3.14 21.61 -2.57
N LYS A 539 4.33 21.07 -2.69
CA LYS A 539 5.53 21.52 -1.96
C LYS A 539 6.08 22.82 -2.56
N THR A 540 5.30 23.88 -2.44
CA THR A 540 5.68 25.24 -2.85
C THR A 540 4.74 26.26 -2.24
N LYS A 541 5.19 27.49 -2.05
CA LYS A 541 4.30 28.60 -1.69
C LYS A 541 3.50 29.05 -2.91
N SER A 542 2.22 29.24 -2.74
CA SER A 542 1.35 29.82 -3.77
C SER A 542 0.42 30.86 -3.19
N LYS A 543 0.03 31.82 -4.04
CA LYS A 543 -0.99 32.83 -3.73
C LYS A 543 -2.35 32.49 -4.31
N THR A 544 -2.42 31.39 -5.07
CA THR A 544 -3.68 30.89 -5.64
C THR A 544 -4.60 30.41 -4.52
N LYS A 545 -5.89 30.39 -4.77
CA LYS A 545 -6.86 29.83 -3.83
C LYS A 545 -6.85 28.31 -3.90
N GLY A 546 -6.93 27.68 -2.74
CA GLY A 546 -7.27 26.26 -2.65
C GLY A 546 -8.77 26.03 -2.80
N ILE A 547 -9.15 24.83 -3.22
CA ILE A 547 -10.53 24.40 -3.42
C ILE A 547 -10.93 23.40 -2.32
N TYR A 548 -12.05 23.67 -1.67
CA TYR A 548 -12.51 22.90 -0.52
C TYR A 548 -13.95 22.44 -0.72
N PHE A 549 -14.19 21.16 -0.43
CA PHE A 549 -15.51 20.54 -0.49
C PHE A 549 -15.94 20.11 0.92
N LYS A 550 -17.05 20.63 1.41
CA LYS A 550 -17.65 20.23 2.68
C LYS A 550 -18.79 19.24 2.43
N LEU A 551 -18.48 17.96 2.43
CA LEU A 551 -19.41 16.88 2.06
C LEU A 551 -20.08 16.23 3.28
N HIS A 552 -20.28 17.01 4.35
CA HIS A 552 -20.93 16.56 5.58
C HIS A 552 -21.54 17.73 6.35
N GLU A 553 -22.41 17.42 7.28
CA GLU A 553 -22.93 18.34 8.28
C GLU A 553 -22.38 18.01 9.69
N ARG A 554 -22.37 19.00 10.60
CA ARG A 554 -21.73 18.85 11.91
C ARG A 554 -22.34 17.76 12.80
N ASN A 555 -23.66 17.58 12.76
CA ASN A 555 -24.40 16.61 13.58
C ASN A 555 -25.15 15.62 12.70
N PHE A 556 -24.47 15.11 11.68
CA PHE A 556 -25.11 14.33 10.65
C PHE A 556 -25.22 12.85 10.98
N GLN A 557 -26.07 12.17 10.23
CA GLN A 557 -26.13 10.73 10.11
C GLN A 557 -24.90 10.20 9.37
N HIS A 558 -24.63 8.93 9.53
CA HIS A 558 -23.66 8.21 8.72
C HIS A 558 -24.09 8.23 7.25
N ILE A 559 -23.26 8.75 6.37
CA ILE A 559 -23.50 8.74 4.92
C ILE A 559 -22.58 7.72 4.28
N TYR A 560 -23.13 6.85 3.47
CA TYR A 560 -22.36 5.81 2.82
C TYR A 560 -21.35 6.38 1.83
N PHE A 561 -20.16 5.77 1.71
CA PHE A 561 -19.04 6.34 0.95
C PHE A 561 -19.33 6.55 -0.55
N THR A 562 -20.16 5.71 -1.17
CA THR A 562 -20.57 5.87 -2.57
C THR A 562 -21.42 7.12 -2.77
N HIS A 563 -22.30 7.46 -1.83
CA HIS A 563 -23.11 8.67 -1.87
C HIS A 563 -22.26 9.91 -1.74
N ILE A 564 -21.26 9.91 -0.85
CA ILE A 564 -20.33 11.03 -0.69
C ILE A 564 -19.59 11.25 -2.02
N GLY A 565 -19.16 10.19 -2.70
CA GLY A 565 -18.52 10.26 -4.01
C GLY A 565 -19.44 10.88 -5.08
N GLN A 566 -20.70 10.47 -5.13
CA GLN A 566 -21.70 11.04 -6.07
C GLN A 566 -22.02 12.48 -5.75
N LEU A 567 -22.16 12.83 -4.48
CA LEU A 567 -22.37 14.22 -4.05
C LEU A 567 -21.18 15.10 -4.50
N PHE A 568 -19.95 14.61 -4.31
CA PHE A 568 -18.75 15.29 -4.78
C PHE A 568 -18.81 15.57 -6.30
N LEU A 569 -19.11 14.55 -7.11
CA LEU A 569 -19.23 14.71 -8.56
C LEU A 569 -20.32 15.70 -8.99
N GLN A 570 -21.44 15.75 -8.27
CA GLN A 570 -22.50 16.73 -8.54
C GLN A 570 -22.07 18.15 -8.15
N VAL A 571 -21.37 18.30 -7.02
CA VAL A 571 -20.85 19.62 -6.60
C VAL A 571 -19.79 20.12 -7.57
N GLN A 572 -18.95 19.25 -8.13
CA GLN A 572 -18.00 19.65 -9.20
C GLN A 572 -18.71 20.18 -10.45
N LYS A 573 -19.87 19.61 -10.82
CA LYS A 573 -20.67 20.09 -11.97
C LYS A 573 -21.46 21.36 -11.67
N ASN A 574 -21.81 21.59 -10.39
CA ASN A 574 -22.60 22.75 -9.96
C ASN A 574 -22.08 23.25 -8.59
N HIS A 575 -21.16 24.21 -8.61
CA HIS A 575 -20.56 24.80 -7.42
C HIS A 575 -21.56 25.54 -6.52
N GLU A 576 -22.73 25.91 -7.03
CA GLU A 576 -23.79 26.55 -6.25
C GLU A 576 -24.75 25.56 -5.58
N LEU A 577 -24.50 24.24 -5.74
CA LEU A 577 -25.32 23.22 -5.09
C LEU A 577 -25.26 23.38 -3.58
N LYS A 578 -26.43 23.50 -2.94
CA LYS A 578 -26.61 23.39 -1.50
C LYS A 578 -27.39 22.12 -1.20
N TYR A 579 -26.95 21.37 -0.22
CA TYR A 579 -27.58 20.10 0.13
C TYR A 579 -28.06 20.11 1.60
N ASP A 580 -29.27 19.62 1.80
CA ASP A 580 -29.85 19.41 3.13
C ASP A 580 -29.62 17.98 3.58
N PHE A 581 -28.62 17.75 4.40
CA PHE A 581 -28.23 16.45 4.92
C PHE A 581 -29.31 15.79 5.79
N THR A 582 -30.28 16.54 6.29
CA THR A 582 -31.42 15.99 7.05
C THR A 582 -32.37 15.16 6.17
N THR A 583 -32.29 15.34 4.86
CA THR A 583 -33.09 14.60 3.87
C THR A 583 -32.49 13.24 3.49
N TYR A 584 -31.23 13.00 3.83
CA TYR A 584 -30.55 11.72 3.54
C TYR A 584 -31.22 10.55 4.27
N ARG A 585 -31.40 9.43 3.58
CA ARG A 585 -31.92 8.17 4.12
C ARG A 585 -31.04 7.01 3.70
N ASP A 586 -30.75 6.08 4.61
CA ASP A 586 -29.93 4.89 4.33
C ASP A 586 -30.58 3.94 3.31
N GLU A 587 -31.92 3.98 3.20
CA GLU A 587 -32.69 3.19 2.23
C GLU A 587 -32.38 3.60 0.76
N ASP A 588 -31.87 4.81 0.55
CA ASP A 588 -31.46 5.30 -0.78
C ASP A 588 -30.18 4.60 -1.28
N VAL A 589 -29.52 3.81 -0.42
CA VAL A 589 -28.23 3.14 -0.71
C VAL A 589 -28.35 2.08 -1.79
N THR A 590 -29.51 1.43 -1.93
CA THR A 590 -29.71 0.31 -2.85
C THR A 590 -30.04 0.73 -4.28
N ASN A 591 -30.34 2.01 -4.52
CA ASN A 591 -30.77 2.53 -5.82
C ASN A 591 -29.72 3.47 -6.42
N ILE A 592 -28.63 2.87 -6.93
CA ILE A 592 -27.46 3.58 -7.50
C ILE A 592 -27.84 4.53 -8.66
N ASP A 593 -28.94 4.29 -9.35
CA ASP A 593 -29.35 5.05 -10.52
C ASP A 593 -30.09 6.38 -10.21
N VAL A 594 -30.38 6.66 -8.95
CA VAL A 594 -31.24 7.82 -8.58
C VAL A 594 -30.59 8.79 -7.60
N TYR A 595 -29.26 8.96 -7.63
CA TYR A 595 -28.60 10.00 -6.85
C TYR A 595 -28.94 11.39 -7.38
N ASN A 596 -30.15 11.86 -7.14
CA ASN A 596 -30.56 13.23 -7.43
C ASN A 596 -30.45 14.05 -6.15
N PHE A 597 -29.23 14.44 -5.77
CA PHE A 597 -29.03 15.40 -4.67
C PHE A 597 -29.66 16.73 -5.08
N LYS A 598 -30.89 16.96 -4.65
CA LYS A 598 -31.64 18.15 -5.01
C LYS A 598 -31.04 19.35 -4.31
N HIS A 599 -30.92 20.45 -5.05
CA HIS A 599 -30.61 21.74 -4.46
C HIS A 599 -31.67 22.12 -3.43
N SER A 600 -31.24 22.58 -2.25
CA SER A 600 -32.11 23.08 -1.21
C SER A 600 -31.66 24.48 -0.80
N ASP A 601 -32.54 25.50 -0.91
CA ASP A 601 -32.23 26.88 -0.51
C ASP A 601 -31.77 26.97 0.95
N ASN A 602 -32.31 26.10 1.80
CA ASN A 602 -31.97 26.00 3.22
C ASN A 602 -30.78 25.03 3.48
N GLY A 603 -30.26 24.39 2.42
CA GLY A 603 -29.17 23.46 2.51
C GLY A 603 -27.83 24.14 2.78
N LEU A 604 -26.84 23.32 3.17
CA LEU A 604 -25.48 23.78 3.37
C LEU A 604 -24.76 24.00 2.04
N LYS A 605 -23.98 25.06 1.96
CA LYS A 605 -23.03 25.27 0.88
C LYS A 605 -21.93 24.24 0.97
N LEU A 606 -21.56 23.63 -0.16
CA LEU A 606 -20.63 22.50 -0.22
C LEU A 606 -19.28 22.87 -0.83
N TYR A 607 -19.24 23.84 -1.74
CA TYR A 607 -18.04 24.27 -2.47
C TYR A 607 -17.51 25.60 -1.92
N PHE A 608 -16.20 25.67 -1.70
CA PHE A 608 -15.52 26.86 -1.19
C PHE A 608 -14.19 27.07 -1.90
N GLU A 609 -13.84 28.31 -2.15
CA GLU A 609 -12.51 28.75 -2.52
C GLU A 609 -11.97 29.66 -1.42
N ALA A 610 -10.76 29.40 -0.95
CA ALA A 610 -10.15 30.18 0.12
C ALA A 610 -8.65 30.38 -0.11
N ASN A 611 -8.16 31.55 0.26
CA ASN A 611 -6.73 31.79 0.40
C ASN A 611 -6.26 31.18 1.71
N GLN A 612 -5.28 30.31 1.69
CA GLN A 612 -4.79 29.68 2.91
C GLN A 612 -4.16 30.66 3.91
N SER A 613 -3.67 31.82 3.47
CA SER A 613 -3.23 32.91 4.35
C SER A 613 -4.37 33.47 5.24
N ASP A 614 -5.63 33.25 4.88
CA ASP A 614 -6.75 33.61 5.71
C ASP A 614 -6.88 32.77 6.97
N PHE A 615 -6.37 31.54 6.95
CA PHE A 615 -6.37 30.64 8.10
C PHE A 615 -5.43 31.12 9.21
N GLU A 616 -4.34 31.83 8.87
CA GLU A 616 -3.42 32.45 9.83
C GLU A 616 -4.07 33.55 10.64
N LYS A 617 -5.15 34.14 10.15
CA LYS A 617 -5.91 35.19 10.83
C LYS A 617 -6.73 34.67 12.02
N ILE A 618 -6.95 33.36 12.08
CA ILE A 618 -7.70 32.70 13.15
C ILE A 618 -6.70 32.12 14.16
N PRO A 619 -6.84 32.41 15.48
CA PRO A 619 -5.96 31.81 16.49
C PRO A 619 -5.90 30.28 16.42
N GLY A 620 -4.70 29.72 16.43
CA GLY A 620 -4.48 28.29 16.25
C GLY A 620 -4.46 27.82 14.80
N CYS A 621 -4.62 28.75 13.84
CA CYS A 621 -4.58 28.49 12.39
C CYS A 621 -5.43 27.29 11.93
N PRO A 622 -6.69 27.13 12.37
CA PRO A 622 -7.54 26.05 11.88
C PRO A 622 -7.79 26.21 10.37
N ILE A 623 -7.92 25.11 9.66
CA ILE A 623 -8.27 25.11 8.22
C ILE A 623 -9.77 25.46 8.07
N GLY A 624 -10.09 26.71 8.37
CA GLY A 624 -11.46 27.25 8.43
C GLY A 624 -11.96 27.76 7.08
N TYR A 625 -11.85 26.96 6.01
CA TYR A 625 -12.16 27.34 4.63
C TYR A 625 -13.60 27.86 4.41
N TRP A 626 -14.52 27.56 5.32
CA TRP A 626 -15.91 28.03 5.28
C TRP A 626 -16.13 29.36 6.00
N ALA A 627 -15.09 29.92 6.63
CA ALA A 627 -15.22 31.17 7.37
C ALA A 627 -15.50 32.37 6.41
N SER A 628 -16.58 33.10 6.66
CA SER A 628 -16.88 34.27 5.85
C SER A 628 -15.89 35.42 6.11
N PRO A 629 -15.70 36.33 5.15
CA PRO A 629 -14.86 37.51 5.33
C PRO A 629 -15.23 38.34 6.59
N ASN A 630 -16.50 38.36 6.98
CA ASN A 630 -16.95 39.03 8.19
C ASN A 630 -16.45 38.34 9.45
N ILE A 631 -16.48 37.01 9.49
CA ILE A 631 -15.92 36.22 10.61
C ILE A 631 -14.42 36.47 10.71
N LEU A 632 -13.69 36.40 9.61
CA LEU A 632 -12.25 36.67 9.58
C LEU A 632 -11.92 38.08 10.10
N ARG A 633 -12.73 39.10 9.72
CA ARG A 633 -12.58 40.44 10.20
C ARG A 633 -12.77 40.56 11.71
N ILE A 634 -13.70 39.81 12.30
CA ILE A 634 -13.91 39.78 13.75
C ILE A 634 -12.64 39.34 14.48
N PHE A 635 -11.95 38.31 13.99
CA PHE A 635 -10.69 37.86 14.60
C PHE A 635 -9.55 38.87 14.49
N ILE A 636 -9.53 39.68 13.42
CA ILE A 636 -8.47 40.66 13.19
C ILE A 636 -8.72 41.95 14.00
N SER A 637 -9.99 42.42 14.07
CA SER A 637 -10.31 43.72 14.58
C SER A 637 -10.77 43.77 16.04
N ASN A 638 -11.01 42.63 16.67
CA ASN A 638 -11.47 42.54 18.05
C ASN A 638 -10.44 41.94 18.99
N LEU A 639 -10.54 42.34 20.25
CA LEU A 639 -9.69 41.79 21.31
C LEU A 639 -10.05 40.34 21.58
N ALA A 640 -9.05 39.47 21.63
CA ALA A 640 -9.27 38.05 21.97
C ALA A 640 -9.79 37.90 23.41
N LEU A 641 -10.73 37.00 23.66
CA LEU A 641 -11.27 36.75 25.00
C LEU A 641 -10.17 36.41 26.02
N SER A 642 -9.13 35.73 25.58
CA SER A 642 -7.94 35.39 26.39
C SER A 642 -7.17 36.63 26.90
N ALA A 643 -7.34 37.81 26.29
CA ALA A 643 -6.73 39.05 26.74
C ALA A 643 -7.49 39.69 27.92
N VAL A 644 -8.73 39.28 28.16
CA VAL A 644 -9.61 39.84 29.21
C VAL A 644 -10.00 38.81 30.27
N CYS A 645 -9.91 37.52 29.96
CA CYS A 645 -10.15 36.43 30.93
C CYS A 645 -9.37 35.15 30.54
N SER A 646 -9.16 34.29 31.52
CA SER A 646 -8.58 32.96 31.32
C SER A 646 -9.74 31.95 31.31
N PRO A 647 -10.18 31.48 30.14
CA PRO A 647 -11.20 30.44 30.10
C PRO A 647 -10.64 29.13 30.70
N THR A 648 -11.32 28.60 31.69
CA THR A 648 -11.00 27.32 32.31
C THR A 648 -12.10 26.33 31.95
N GLN A 649 -11.71 25.10 31.67
CA GLN A 649 -12.66 24.01 31.48
C GLN A 649 -13.25 23.67 32.86
N GLY A 650 -14.58 23.74 32.99
CA GLY A 650 -15.27 23.21 34.18
C GLY A 650 -15.09 21.70 34.30
N LEU A 651 -15.36 21.16 35.48
CA LEU A 651 -15.39 19.73 35.72
C LEU A 651 -16.31 19.07 34.68
N ALA A 652 -15.72 18.20 33.83
CA ALA A 652 -16.49 17.31 33.00
C ALA A 652 -17.08 16.23 33.92
N THR A 653 -18.39 16.28 34.16
CA THR A 653 -19.13 15.24 34.88
C THR A 653 -19.47 14.10 33.91
#